data_99b60a71d6047d62bf26390a4c892a2b
#
_entry.id   99b60a71d6047d62bf26390a4c892a2b
#
_cell.length_a   1.000
_cell.length_b   1.000
_cell.length_c   1.000
_cell.angle_alpha   90.00
_cell.angle_beta   90.00
_cell.angle_gamma   90.00
#
_symmetry.space_group_name_H-M   'P 1'
#
loop_
_entity.id
_entity.type
_entity.pdbx_description
1 polymer ?
#
loop_
_entity_poly.entity_id
_entity_poly.type
_entity_poly.pdbx_seq_one_letter_code
_entity_poly.pdbx_strand_id
1 'polypeptide(L)'
;MSLPPGFLEELRDRASLSQVVGRKVIWDNRKSNQGKGDMWAPCPFHQEKSASFHVDDRKGFYYCFGCHAKGDAISFVRETENVSFMEAVEIIAREVGMPVPKQDPRAQAKADKRTQLAEVMEQAVQWFRLQLRTGAAGAARDYLAKRGLSEQAQAHWELGFAPNSWQGLWDALKSKGVADELILGAGLAKPSSKGGKPYDTFRGRIMFPIRDARGRAIAFGGRAMDQEDKAKYLNSPETELFDKGRSLYNVKDARAAAGRGQPLIVAEGYMDVIALHGAGFEGAVAPLGTAITENQLQMLWRIAPEPIITLDGDAAGQRAALRLIDLALPLLEAGQSLRFAVMPEGQDPDDLLRAQGAGALQKLLDSALPMVRLLWQRETEGKVFDSPERKAALDKSLREKIKLIRDPSIRSHYGQEIKDLRWDLFRPQKKRPDFRPIGGKGPGKGKGGKGSPWGAPLAPLASTKASALVAMSDEQVGMHLREAVILVALVDCPQLIETFETGLEGMGCADPDHARLRDLLLRFGHAGQKTLREEISYSLGWETLENMKGQRHVAITPCIRNPGNVEMTRLTVAEELAKLDAARGLNEEIAEAVEDLSGPADEGVTWRLSEAARAADMARRSAQEDNNGEFDVGDNGMTMDRDERSALDALLGTIKYEKSKGRG
;
A
#
# COMPACT_ATOMS: atom_id res chain seq x y z
N MET A 1 4.74 -16.36 26.22
CA MET A 1 5.97 -16.36 27.05
C MET A 1 6.75 -15.12 26.65
N SER A 2 6.95 -14.17 27.54
CA SER A 2 7.79 -12.98 27.31
C SER A 2 9.07 -13.13 28.11
N LEU A 3 10.18 -13.28 27.41
CA LEU A 3 11.50 -13.16 28.01
C LEU A 3 11.74 -11.69 28.39
N PRO A 4 12.57 -11.40 29.38
CA PRO A 4 12.91 -10.02 29.72
C PRO A 4 13.45 -9.26 28.50
N PRO A 5 13.19 -7.95 28.38
CA PRO A 5 13.77 -7.12 27.33
C PRO A 5 15.30 -7.28 27.33
N GLY A 6 15.90 -7.46 26.15
CA GLY A 6 17.33 -7.63 25.97
C GLY A 6 17.87 -9.04 26.19
N PHE A 7 17.13 -9.99 26.79
CA PHE A 7 17.62 -11.36 27.04
C PHE A 7 17.99 -12.10 25.74
N LEU A 8 17.16 -11.96 24.70
CA LEU A 8 17.42 -12.60 23.41
C LEU A 8 18.60 -11.99 22.67
N GLU A 9 18.81 -10.69 22.80
CA GLU A 9 19.96 -9.98 22.26
C GLU A 9 21.23 -10.47 22.94
N GLU A 10 21.26 -10.46 24.29
CA GLU A 10 22.39 -10.98 25.04
C GLU A 10 22.68 -12.46 24.75
N LEU A 11 21.65 -13.28 24.54
CA LEU A 11 21.80 -14.68 24.18
C LEU A 11 22.44 -14.84 22.81
N ARG A 12 22.04 -14.02 21.83
CA ARG A 12 22.62 -14.00 20.48
C ARG A 12 24.07 -13.52 20.49
N ASP A 13 24.37 -12.50 21.26
CA ASP A 13 25.74 -11.96 21.38
C ASP A 13 26.72 -12.94 22.03
N ARG A 14 26.22 -13.77 22.97
CA ARG A 14 27.04 -14.78 23.64
C ARG A 14 27.16 -16.08 22.85
N ALA A 15 26.18 -16.40 22.01
CA ALA A 15 26.14 -17.64 21.25
C ALA A 15 26.88 -17.48 19.91
N SER A 16 28.05 -18.06 19.75
CA SER A 16 28.70 -18.16 18.44
C SER A 16 27.87 -19.09 17.54
N LEU A 17 27.35 -18.54 16.44
CA LEU A 17 26.52 -19.29 15.49
C LEU A 17 27.33 -20.46 14.87
N SER A 18 28.60 -20.23 14.55
CA SER A 18 29.48 -21.27 14.00
C SER A 18 29.71 -22.42 14.99
N GLN A 19 29.75 -22.18 16.31
CA GLN A 19 29.84 -23.23 17.32
C GLN A 19 28.54 -24.04 17.41
N VAL A 20 27.38 -23.35 17.40
CA VAL A 20 26.07 -24.00 17.44
C VAL A 20 25.84 -24.87 16.20
N VAL A 21 26.13 -24.33 15.03
CA VAL A 21 26.00 -25.02 13.74
C VAL A 21 26.99 -26.12 13.57
N GLY A 22 28.24 -25.91 14.01
CA GLY A 22 29.36 -26.88 13.89
C GLY A 22 29.14 -28.23 14.58
N ARG A 23 28.11 -28.35 15.44
CA ARG A 23 27.68 -29.65 16.04
C ARG A 23 26.92 -30.55 15.07
N LYS A 24 26.33 -29.94 14.03
CA LYS A 24 25.48 -30.64 13.05
C LYS A 24 26.10 -30.76 11.68
N VAL A 25 27.13 -29.95 11.38
CA VAL A 25 27.76 -29.91 10.07
C VAL A 25 29.30 -30.10 10.19
N ILE A 26 29.89 -30.58 9.11
CA ILE A 26 31.35 -30.63 8.96
C ILE A 26 31.74 -29.46 8.06
N TRP A 27 32.58 -28.56 8.58
CA TRP A 27 33.03 -27.38 7.87
C TRP A 27 33.92 -27.73 6.67
N ASP A 28 33.69 -27.06 5.55
CA ASP A 28 34.60 -27.12 4.41
C ASP A 28 35.79 -26.18 4.67
N ASN A 29 36.93 -26.77 5.04
CA ASN A 29 38.15 -26.02 5.39
C ASN A 29 38.76 -25.24 4.22
N ARG A 30 38.37 -25.53 2.97
CA ARG A 30 38.83 -24.79 1.79
C ARG A 30 38.09 -23.51 1.54
N LYS A 31 36.81 -23.51 1.87
CA LYS A 31 35.92 -22.34 1.69
C LYS A 31 35.77 -21.49 2.95
N SER A 32 36.01 -22.08 4.12
CA SER A 32 35.80 -21.41 5.41
C SER A 32 37.02 -20.59 5.84
N ASN A 33 36.76 -19.44 6.47
CA ASN A 33 37.77 -18.60 7.12
C ASN A 33 37.36 -18.36 8.58
N GLN A 34 37.88 -19.23 9.44
CA GLN A 34 37.57 -19.21 10.87
C GLN A 34 37.99 -17.90 11.55
N GLY A 35 39.08 -17.25 11.13
CA GLY A 35 39.56 -15.99 11.69
C GLY A 35 38.64 -14.81 11.36
N LYS A 36 37.84 -14.91 10.30
CA LYS A 36 36.84 -13.94 9.90
C LYS A 36 35.42 -14.30 10.35
N GLY A 37 35.20 -15.48 10.93
CA GLY A 37 33.87 -15.99 11.27
C GLY A 37 33.01 -16.35 10.05
N ASP A 38 33.67 -16.61 8.91
CA ASP A 38 33.01 -16.93 7.62
C ASP A 38 33.18 -18.45 7.40
N MET A 39 32.11 -19.21 7.59
CA MET A 39 32.09 -20.64 7.64
C MET A 39 31.20 -21.26 6.59
N TRP A 40 31.64 -22.30 5.92
CA TRP A 40 30.91 -22.97 4.85
C TRP A 40 30.81 -24.48 5.12
N ALA A 41 29.64 -25.06 4.85
CA ALA A 41 29.40 -26.49 5.02
C ALA A 41 28.35 -26.99 4.00
N PRO A 42 28.20 -28.31 3.80
CA PRO A 42 26.99 -28.91 3.24
C PRO A 42 25.80 -28.58 4.12
N CYS A 43 24.67 -28.31 3.50
CA CYS A 43 23.49 -27.86 4.21
C CYS A 43 22.85 -28.96 5.07
N PRO A 44 22.52 -28.70 6.34
CA PRO A 44 21.87 -29.69 7.20
C PRO A 44 20.36 -29.83 6.93
N PHE A 45 19.73 -28.91 6.16
CA PHE A 45 18.30 -28.90 5.88
C PHE A 45 17.92 -29.62 4.58
N HIS A 46 18.87 -29.79 3.66
CA HIS A 46 18.68 -30.61 2.46
C HIS A 46 19.96 -31.40 2.15
N GLN A 47 19.79 -32.58 1.57
CA GLN A 47 20.93 -33.48 1.30
C GLN A 47 21.71 -32.97 0.09
N GLU A 48 22.97 -32.55 0.33
CA GLU A 48 23.93 -32.18 -0.70
C GLU A 48 25.37 -32.55 -0.34
N LYS A 49 26.22 -32.58 -1.36
CA LYS A 49 27.66 -32.88 -1.18
C LYS A 49 28.53 -31.63 -1.26
N SER A 50 28.03 -30.56 -1.79
CA SER A 50 28.73 -29.27 -1.97
C SER A 50 28.47 -28.34 -0.80
N ALA A 51 29.47 -27.55 -0.40
CA ALA A 51 29.27 -26.54 0.64
C ALA A 51 28.55 -25.34 0.07
N SER A 52 27.23 -25.30 0.26
CA SER A 52 26.32 -24.20 -0.11
C SER A 52 25.70 -23.51 1.11
N PHE A 53 25.93 -24.04 2.31
CA PHE A 53 25.44 -23.46 3.55
C PHE A 53 26.51 -22.55 4.14
N HIS A 54 26.22 -21.28 4.19
CA HIS A 54 27.09 -20.22 4.66
C HIS A 54 26.67 -19.71 6.04
N VAL A 55 27.61 -19.52 6.93
CA VAL A 55 27.42 -18.98 8.28
C VAL A 55 28.38 -17.82 8.48
N ASP A 56 27.85 -16.66 8.83
CA ASP A 56 28.60 -15.47 9.19
C ASP A 56 28.44 -15.21 10.71
N ASP A 57 29.45 -15.52 11.48
CA ASP A 57 29.43 -15.36 12.94
C ASP A 57 29.33 -13.89 13.38
N ARG A 58 29.90 -12.97 12.60
CA ARG A 58 29.86 -11.54 12.92
C ARG A 58 28.48 -10.94 12.78
N LYS A 59 27.71 -11.45 11.81
CA LYS A 59 26.33 -11.06 11.57
C LYS A 59 25.34 -11.92 12.35
N GLY A 60 25.79 -13.03 12.98
CA GLY A 60 24.92 -13.97 13.68
C GLY A 60 23.86 -14.63 12.79
N PHE A 61 24.19 -14.85 11.52
CA PHE A 61 23.21 -15.23 10.50
C PHE A 61 23.75 -16.36 9.60
N TYR A 62 22.86 -17.31 9.22
CA TYR A 62 23.16 -18.32 8.20
C TYR A 62 22.25 -18.20 6.99
N TYR A 63 22.79 -18.63 5.85
CA TYR A 63 22.05 -18.70 4.59
C TYR A 63 22.49 -19.89 3.75
N CYS A 64 21.57 -20.65 3.21
CA CYS A 64 21.84 -21.73 2.26
C CYS A 64 21.54 -21.28 0.83
N PHE A 65 22.55 -21.31 -0.04
CA PHE A 65 22.37 -20.95 -1.46
C PHE A 65 21.66 -22.03 -2.27
N GLY A 66 21.50 -23.26 -1.73
CA GLY A 66 20.77 -24.35 -2.38
C GLY A 66 19.27 -24.33 -2.10
N CYS A 67 18.87 -24.37 -0.81
CA CYS A 67 17.45 -24.44 -0.41
C CYS A 67 16.89 -23.12 0.15
N HIS A 68 17.69 -22.04 0.19
CA HIS A 68 17.33 -20.72 0.70
C HIS A 68 16.93 -20.68 2.20
N ALA A 69 17.24 -21.73 2.96
CA ALA A 69 17.07 -21.71 4.42
C ALA A 69 17.95 -20.63 5.02
N LYS A 70 17.39 -19.83 5.94
CA LYS A 70 18.09 -18.70 6.56
C LYS A 70 17.59 -18.45 7.98
N GLY A 71 18.45 -17.92 8.84
CA GLY A 71 18.07 -17.60 10.22
C GLY A 71 19.27 -17.35 11.13
N ASP A 72 18.97 -17.23 12.43
CA ASP A 72 19.92 -17.09 13.54
C ASP A 72 20.13 -18.42 14.27
N ALA A 73 20.94 -18.42 15.35
CA ALA A 73 21.22 -19.60 16.17
C ALA A 73 19.94 -20.24 16.74
N ILE A 74 18.95 -19.42 17.15
CA ILE A 74 17.71 -19.93 17.73
C ILE A 74 16.88 -20.63 16.65
N SER A 75 16.78 -20.02 15.47
CA SER A 75 16.09 -20.61 14.32
C SER A 75 16.75 -21.92 13.89
N PHE A 76 18.08 -21.97 13.88
CA PHE A 76 18.84 -23.15 13.53
C PHE A 76 18.54 -24.32 14.46
N VAL A 77 18.65 -24.11 15.78
CA VAL A 77 18.37 -25.16 16.78
C VAL A 77 16.91 -25.60 16.71
N ARG A 78 15.97 -24.65 16.56
CA ARG A 78 14.54 -24.96 16.45
C ARG A 78 14.24 -25.90 15.28
N GLU A 79 14.85 -25.65 14.13
CA GLU A 79 14.61 -26.42 12.91
C GLU A 79 15.37 -27.76 12.90
N THR A 80 16.62 -27.78 13.37
CA THR A 80 17.42 -28.99 13.35
C THR A 80 17.12 -29.98 14.47
N GLU A 81 16.66 -29.49 15.64
CA GLU A 81 16.25 -30.33 16.78
C GLU A 81 14.72 -30.56 16.82
N ASN A 82 13.96 -29.91 15.92
CA ASN A 82 12.49 -29.95 15.90
C ASN A 82 11.85 -29.59 17.24
N VAL A 83 12.37 -28.55 17.90
CA VAL A 83 11.93 -28.11 19.23
C VAL A 83 11.20 -26.77 19.14
N SER A 84 10.46 -26.43 20.20
CA SER A 84 9.80 -25.11 20.30
C SER A 84 10.82 -23.99 20.45
N PHE A 85 10.39 -22.74 20.21
CA PHE A 85 11.24 -21.56 20.37
C PHE A 85 11.87 -21.48 21.77
N MET A 86 11.10 -21.75 22.83
CA MET A 86 11.60 -21.69 24.20
C MET A 86 12.59 -22.80 24.52
N GLU A 87 12.35 -24.01 24.04
CA GLU A 87 13.29 -25.12 24.17
C GLU A 87 14.61 -24.82 23.45
N ALA A 88 14.55 -24.23 22.25
CA ALA A 88 15.76 -23.78 21.54
C ALA A 88 16.53 -22.71 22.34
N VAL A 89 15.80 -21.73 22.91
CA VAL A 89 16.40 -20.72 23.79
C VAL A 89 17.05 -21.35 25.02
N GLU A 90 16.40 -22.34 25.66
CA GLU A 90 16.94 -23.06 26.81
C GLU A 90 18.19 -23.88 26.45
N ILE A 91 18.21 -24.54 25.29
CA ILE A 91 19.35 -25.28 24.79
C ILE A 91 20.55 -24.34 24.64
N ILE A 92 20.37 -23.22 23.89
CA ILE A 92 21.45 -22.26 23.64
C ILE A 92 21.90 -21.60 24.95
N ALA A 93 20.95 -21.16 25.79
CA ALA A 93 21.29 -20.52 27.07
C ALA A 93 22.14 -21.44 27.99
N ARG A 94 21.79 -22.73 28.02
CA ARG A 94 22.61 -23.73 28.75
C ARG A 94 24.02 -23.85 28.19
N GLU A 95 24.16 -23.75 26.86
CA GLU A 95 25.47 -23.85 26.19
C GLU A 95 26.37 -22.68 26.50
N VAL A 96 25.81 -21.46 26.54
CA VAL A 96 26.60 -20.25 26.82
C VAL A 96 26.67 -19.94 28.32
N GLY A 97 26.17 -20.84 29.18
CA GLY A 97 26.17 -20.66 30.64
C GLY A 97 25.27 -19.52 31.12
N MET A 98 24.24 -19.16 30.34
CA MET A 98 23.31 -18.08 30.66
C MET A 98 22.07 -18.63 31.41
N PRO A 99 21.79 -18.20 32.63
CA PRO A 99 20.61 -18.68 33.35
C PRO A 99 19.32 -18.21 32.65
N VAL A 100 18.50 -19.14 32.21
CA VAL A 100 17.15 -18.80 31.68
C VAL A 100 16.34 -18.27 32.84
N PRO A 101 15.76 -17.07 32.72
CA PRO A 101 14.90 -16.50 33.76
C PRO A 101 13.77 -17.47 34.10
N LYS A 102 13.62 -17.81 35.38
CA LYS A 102 12.50 -18.62 35.85
C LYS A 102 11.20 -17.93 35.42
N GLN A 103 10.29 -18.69 34.84
CA GLN A 103 8.99 -18.19 34.43
C GLN A 103 8.32 -17.50 35.63
N ASP A 104 7.79 -16.29 35.39
CA ASP A 104 6.97 -15.61 36.40
C ASP A 104 5.80 -16.56 36.77
N PRO A 105 5.67 -16.97 38.04
CA PRO A 105 4.59 -17.86 38.47
C PRO A 105 3.20 -17.32 38.09
N ARG A 106 3.03 -16.00 38.01
CA ARG A 106 1.78 -15.34 37.59
C ARG A 106 1.56 -15.50 36.09
N ALA A 107 2.59 -15.42 35.25
CA ALA A 107 2.49 -15.63 33.82
C ALA A 107 2.18 -17.09 33.50
N GLN A 108 2.76 -18.04 34.27
CA GLN A 108 2.47 -19.46 34.15
C GLN A 108 1.04 -19.76 34.56
N ALA A 109 0.59 -19.30 35.71
CA ALA A 109 -0.79 -19.47 36.18
C ALA A 109 -1.83 -18.92 35.18
N LYS A 110 -1.53 -17.78 34.54
CA LYS A 110 -2.36 -17.20 33.49
C LYS A 110 -2.38 -18.05 32.23
N ALA A 111 -1.24 -18.62 31.84
CA ALA A 111 -1.16 -19.53 30.69
C ALA A 111 -1.94 -20.83 30.93
N ASP A 112 -1.80 -21.42 32.14
CA ASP A 112 -2.52 -22.62 32.55
C ASP A 112 -4.04 -22.39 32.59
N LYS A 113 -4.48 -21.25 33.13
CA LYS A 113 -5.89 -20.85 33.13
C LYS A 113 -6.45 -20.71 31.70
N ARG A 114 -5.70 -20.07 30.80
CA ARG A 114 -6.10 -19.97 29.38
C ARG A 114 -6.22 -21.34 28.70
N THR A 115 -5.35 -22.27 29.04
CA THR A 115 -5.41 -23.64 28.55
C THR A 115 -6.68 -24.33 29.07
N GLN A 116 -6.96 -24.26 30.36
CA GLN A 116 -8.19 -24.81 30.97
C GLN A 116 -9.45 -24.19 30.36
N LEU A 117 -9.48 -22.87 30.15
CA LEU A 117 -10.61 -22.19 29.49
C LEU A 117 -10.80 -22.71 28.05
N ALA A 118 -9.73 -22.92 27.27
CA ALA A 118 -9.81 -23.46 25.93
C ALA A 118 -10.33 -24.92 25.91
N GLU A 119 -9.96 -25.72 26.88
CA GLU A 119 -10.48 -27.09 27.05
C GLU A 119 -11.99 -27.10 27.35
N VAL A 120 -12.46 -26.19 28.20
CA VAL A 120 -13.90 -26.02 28.48
C VAL A 120 -14.65 -25.57 27.24
N MET A 121 -14.05 -24.66 26.42
CA MET A 121 -14.65 -24.27 25.14
C MET A 121 -14.76 -25.45 24.17
N GLU A 122 -13.73 -26.28 24.05
CA GLU A 122 -13.83 -27.51 23.21
C GLU A 122 -14.89 -28.49 23.70
N GLN A 123 -15.06 -28.66 25.03
CA GLN A 123 -16.16 -29.46 25.59
C GLN A 123 -17.53 -28.87 25.24
N ALA A 124 -17.66 -27.53 25.22
CA ALA A 124 -18.87 -26.85 24.80
C ALA A 124 -19.14 -27.06 23.29
N VAL A 125 -18.10 -26.98 22.42
CA VAL A 125 -18.23 -27.31 20.98
C VAL A 125 -18.83 -28.71 20.82
N GLN A 126 -18.24 -29.71 21.50
CA GLN A 126 -18.72 -31.10 21.38
C GLN A 126 -20.17 -31.26 21.87
N TRP A 127 -20.52 -30.57 22.96
CA TRP A 127 -21.89 -30.62 23.48
C TRP A 127 -22.88 -29.97 22.51
N PHE A 128 -22.61 -28.79 21.97
CA PHE A 128 -23.50 -28.14 21.00
C PHE A 128 -23.66 -28.98 19.71
N ARG A 129 -22.58 -29.59 19.23
CA ARG A 129 -22.61 -30.49 18.07
C ARG A 129 -23.52 -31.71 18.33
N LEU A 130 -23.44 -32.29 19.54
CA LEU A 130 -24.30 -33.37 19.93
C LEU A 130 -25.76 -32.92 19.98
N GLN A 131 -26.05 -31.75 20.54
CA GLN A 131 -27.41 -31.21 20.61
C GLN A 131 -28.04 -30.99 19.22
N LEU A 132 -27.25 -30.63 18.21
CA LEU A 132 -27.75 -30.48 16.84
C LEU A 132 -28.32 -31.77 16.26
N ARG A 133 -27.88 -32.93 16.75
CA ARG A 133 -28.36 -34.25 16.34
C ARG A 133 -29.62 -34.73 17.09
N THR A 134 -30.03 -34.01 18.13
CA THR A 134 -31.21 -34.37 18.95
C THR A 134 -32.52 -33.94 18.28
N GLY A 135 -33.64 -34.49 18.78
CA GLY A 135 -34.98 -34.10 18.32
C GLY A 135 -35.29 -32.62 18.53
N ALA A 136 -34.71 -31.99 19.58
CA ALA A 136 -34.90 -30.57 19.88
C ALA A 136 -34.34 -29.63 18.81
N ALA A 137 -33.45 -30.09 17.96
CA ALA A 137 -32.81 -29.30 16.92
C ALA A 137 -33.47 -29.47 15.52
N GLY A 138 -34.67 -30.04 15.42
CA GLY A 138 -35.36 -30.27 14.14
C GLY A 138 -35.40 -28.99 13.28
N ALA A 139 -35.98 -27.93 13.81
CA ALA A 139 -36.08 -26.63 13.11
C ALA A 139 -34.71 -26.04 12.71
N ALA A 140 -33.68 -26.27 13.53
CA ALA A 140 -32.32 -25.82 13.21
C ALA A 140 -31.71 -26.58 12.02
N ARG A 141 -31.91 -27.92 11.98
CA ARG A 141 -31.47 -28.74 10.83
C ARG A 141 -32.21 -28.36 9.55
N ASP A 142 -33.54 -28.18 9.63
CA ASP A 142 -34.35 -27.73 8.48
C ASP A 142 -33.85 -26.36 7.94
N TYR A 143 -33.53 -25.46 8.84
CA TYR A 143 -32.96 -24.17 8.46
C TYR A 143 -31.59 -24.31 7.74
N LEU A 144 -30.70 -25.14 8.30
CA LEU A 144 -29.36 -25.38 7.70
C LEU A 144 -29.48 -26.07 6.34
N ALA A 145 -30.42 -27.05 6.21
CA ALA A 145 -30.71 -27.70 4.94
C ALA A 145 -31.27 -26.72 3.87
N LYS A 146 -32.20 -25.84 4.26
CA LYS A 146 -32.70 -24.77 3.38
C LYS A 146 -31.62 -23.80 2.93
N ARG A 147 -30.58 -23.59 3.74
CA ARG A 147 -29.39 -22.79 3.39
C ARG A 147 -28.35 -23.57 2.58
N GLY A 148 -28.64 -24.83 2.20
CA GLY A 148 -27.77 -25.65 1.37
C GLY A 148 -26.58 -26.28 2.11
N LEU A 149 -26.58 -26.26 3.46
CA LEU A 149 -25.48 -26.80 4.27
C LEU A 149 -25.63 -28.32 4.45
N SER A 150 -24.84 -29.08 3.70
CA SER A 150 -24.77 -30.55 3.85
C SER A 150 -24.27 -30.94 5.24
N GLU A 151 -24.51 -32.19 5.64
CA GLU A 151 -23.98 -32.74 6.90
C GLU A 151 -22.44 -32.64 6.95
N GLN A 152 -21.77 -32.81 5.82
CA GLN A 152 -20.32 -32.65 5.73
C GLN A 152 -19.89 -31.20 6.01
N ALA A 153 -20.58 -30.21 5.43
CA ALA A 153 -20.34 -28.81 5.72
C ALA A 153 -20.62 -28.45 7.19
N GLN A 154 -21.75 -28.95 7.75
CA GLN A 154 -22.05 -28.78 9.17
C GLN A 154 -20.98 -29.39 10.09
N ALA A 155 -20.42 -30.55 9.71
CA ALA A 155 -19.33 -31.19 10.45
C ALA A 155 -18.00 -30.39 10.32
N HIS A 156 -17.67 -29.90 9.13
CA HIS A 156 -16.48 -29.08 8.87
C HIS A 156 -16.50 -27.79 9.71
N TRP A 157 -17.63 -27.12 9.71
CA TRP A 157 -17.82 -25.87 10.49
C TRP A 157 -18.17 -26.11 11.95
N GLU A 158 -18.23 -27.38 12.38
CA GLU A 158 -18.58 -27.80 13.75
C GLU A 158 -19.85 -27.14 14.27
N LEU A 159 -20.83 -26.97 13.38
CA LEU A 159 -22.09 -26.33 13.73
C LEU A 159 -22.76 -27.08 14.83
N GLY A 160 -23.36 -26.36 15.77
CA GLY A 160 -24.05 -26.92 16.92
C GLY A 160 -25.43 -26.29 17.13
N PHE A 161 -26.09 -26.74 18.15
CA PHE A 161 -27.36 -26.17 18.60
C PHE A 161 -27.36 -25.97 20.12
N ALA A 162 -27.79 -24.80 20.57
CA ALA A 162 -28.09 -24.53 21.97
C ALA A 162 -29.58 -24.69 22.18
N PRO A 163 -30.05 -25.75 22.88
CA PRO A 163 -31.45 -25.92 23.20
C PRO A 163 -32.02 -24.74 23.99
N ASN A 164 -33.33 -24.56 23.97
CA ASN A 164 -33.98 -23.52 24.76
C ASN A 164 -34.12 -23.96 26.24
N SER A 165 -32.97 -24.17 26.88
CA SER A 165 -32.85 -24.57 28.28
C SER A 165 -32.02 -23.52 29.05
N TRP A 166 -32.37 -23.29 30.31
CA TRP A 166 -31.66 -22.30 31.13
C TRP A 166 -30.30 -22.78 31.63
N GLN A 167 -30.10 -24.07 31.84
CA GLN A 167 -28.90 -24.68 32.45
C GLN A 167 -28.41 -25.94 31.70
N GLY A 168 -28.81 -26.16 30.47
CA GLY A 168 -28.47 -27.37 29.75
C GLY A 168 -26.98 -27.61 29.56
N LEU A 169 -26.22 -26.58 29.10
CA LEU A 169 -24.78 -26.63 28.98
C LEU A 169 -24.09 -26.56 30.36
N TRP A 170 -24.58 -25.70 31.25
CA TRP A 170 -24.07 -25.60 32.60
C TRP A 170 -24.05 -26.94 33.33
N ASP A 171 -25.20 -27.61 33.40
CA ASP A 171 -25.32 -28.91 34.08
C ASP A 171 -24.48 -30.02 33.39
N ALA A 172 -24.39 -29.99 32.08
CA ALA A 172 -23.54 -30.92 31.32
C ALA A 172 -22.05 -30.74 31.62
N LEU A 173 -21.54 -29.50 31.73
CA LEU A 173 -20.16 -29.23 32.07
C LEU A 173 -19.87 -29.54 33.55
N LYS A 174 -20.82 -29.23 34.45
CA LYS A 174 -20.73 -29.59 35.86
C LYS A 174 -20.67 -31.09 36.08
N SER A 175 -21.45 -31.87 35.34
CA SER A 175 -21.40 -33.34 35.42
C SER A 175 -20.05 -33.95 35.00
N LYS A 176 -19.26 -33.19 34.19
CA LYS A 176 -17.90 -33.55 33.81
C LYS A 176 -16.85 -33.01 34.79
N GLY A 177 -17.24 -32.40 35.90
CA GLY A 177 -16.34 -31.88 36.92
C GLY A 177 -15.73 -30.52 36.61
N VAL A 178 -16.25 -29.76 35.63
CA VAL A 178 -15.76 -28.44 35.31
C VAL A 178 -16.10 -27.47 36.42
N ALA A 179 -15.12 -26.66 36.85
CA ALA A 179 -15.30 -25.63 37.89
C ALA A 179 -16.20 -24.49 37.39
N ASP A 180 -17.03 -23.93 38.28
CA ASP A 180 -17.94 -22.81 37.97
C ASP A 180 -17.23 -21.62 37.40
N GLU A 181 -16.07 -21.29 37.97
CA GLU A 181 -15.22 -20.16 37.56
C GLU A 181 -14.74 -20.28 36.11
N LEU A 182 -14.45 -21.50 35.64
CA LEU A 182 -14.05 -21.74 34.26
C LEU A 182 -15.24 -21.64 33.29
N ILE A 183 -16.43 -22.08 33.66
CA ILE A 183 -17.64 -21.96 32.83
C ILE A 183 -18.03 -20.50 32.68
N LEU A 184 -17.99 -19.73 33.79
CA LEU A 184 -18.27 -18.31 33.79
C LEU A 184 -17.16 -17.52 33.06
N GLY A 185 -15.90 -17.87 33.34
CA GLY A 185 -14.72 -17.24 32.71
C GLY A 185 -14.64 -17.47 31.20
N ALA A 186 -15.17 -18.60 30.70
CA ALA A 186 -15.32 -18.89 29.27
C ALA A 186 -16.52 -18.16 28.63
N GLY A 187 -17.35 -17.45 29.41
CA GLY A 187 -18.52 -16.73 28.91
C GLY A 187 -19.67 -17.63 28.46
N LEU A 188 -19.64 -18.92 28.84
CA LEU A 188 -20.65 -19.92 28.47
C LEU A 188 -21.93 -19.78 29.30
N ALA A 189 -21.80 -19.27 30.53
CA ALA A 189 -22.93 -18.98 31.42
C ALA A 189 -22.80 -17.59 32.02
N LYS A 190 -23.91 -17.06 32.52
CA LYS A 190 -24.00 -15.77 33.23
C LYS A 190 -24.48 -15.96 34.64
N PRO A 191 -23.96 -15.21 35.62
CA PRO A 191 -24.51 -15.24 36.99
C PRO A 191 -25.93 -14.71 36.99
N SER A 192 -26.77 -15.28 37.83
CA SER A 192 -28.15 -14.82 38.02
C SER A 192 -28.15 -13.50 38.85
N SER A 193 -28.76 -12.46 38.33
CA SER A 193 -28.97 -11.19 39.06
C SER A 193 -29.87 -11.30 40.26
N LYS A 194 -30.63 -12.44 40.39
CA LYS A 194 -31.58 -12.72 41.48
C LYS A 194 -31.02 -13.70 42.52
N GLY A 195 -29.70 -13.98 42.52
CA GLY A 195 -29.05 -14.89 43.47
C GLY A 195 -29.33 -16.37 43.22
N GLY A 196 -29.92 -16.73 42.06
CA GLY A 196 -30.16 -18.12 41.66
C GLY A 196 -28.94 -18.76 40.96
N LYS A 197 -29.08 -20.00 40.50
CA LYS A 197 -28.05 -20.69 39.72
C LYS A 197 -27.70 -19.89 38.45
N PRO A 198 -26.45 -19.93 38.00
CA PRO A 198 -26.06 -19.39 36.70
C PRO A 198 -26.88 -19.97 35.56
N TYR A 199 -27.02 -19.21 34.48
CA TYR A 199 -27.79 -19.64 33.31
C TYR A 199 -26.98 -19.56 32.03
N ASP A 200 -27.27 -20.43 31.07
CA ASP A 200 -26.56 -20.53 29.78
C ASP A 200 -26.67 -19.24 28.99
N THR A 201 -25.54 -18.77 28.44
CA THR A 201 -25.47 -17.56 27.60
C THR A 201 -26.25 -17.73 26.31
N PHE A 202 -26.24 -18.93 25.73
CA PHE A 202 -26.90 -19.25 24.47
C PHE A 202 -28.07 -20.19 24.68
N ARG A 203 -29.23 -19.87 24.11
CA ARG A 203 -30.45 -20.64 24.18
C ARG A 203 -31.27 -20.48 22.91
N GLY A 204 -31.83 -21.56 22.37
CA GLY A 204 -32.62 -21.54 21.15
C GLY A 204 -31.86 -21.06 19.91
N ARG A 205 -30.56 -21.41 19.80
CA ARG A 205 -29.68 -20.84 18.77
C ARG A 205 -28.87 -21.91 18.04
N ILE A 206 -28.65 -21.69 16.74
CA ILE A 206 -27.58 -22.38 15.99
C ILE A 206 -26.25 -21.78 16.42
N MET A 207 -25.29 -22.66 16.73
CA MET A 207 -24.00 -22.27 17.30
C MET A 207 -22.90 -22.39 16.26
N PHE A 208 -22.08 -21.34 16.18
CA PHE A 208 -20.91 -21.20 15.29
C PHE A 208 -19.68 -21.05 16.18
N PRO A 209 -18.83 -22.09 16.30
CA PRO A 209 -17.57 -21.96 17.04
C PRO A 209 -16.65 -20.93 16.38
N ILE A 210 -16.09 -20.04 17.19
CA ILE A 210 -15.07 -19.08 16.76
C ILE A 210 -13.73 -19.62 17.21
N ARG A 211 -12.80 -19.79 16.26
CA ARG A 211 -11.48 -20.34 16.51
C ARG A 211 -10.39 -19.31 16.29
N ASP A 212 -9.34 -19.37 17.11
CA ASP A 212 -8.13 -18.53 16.92
C ASP A 212 -7.28 -19.04 15.74
N ALA A 213 -6.20 -18.30 15.41
CA ALA A 213 -5.29 -18.66 14.33
C ALA A 213 -4.58 -20.02 14.53
N ARG A 214 -4.60 -20.59 15.76
CA ARG A 214 -4.08 -21.93 16.09
C ARG A 214 -5.17 -23.00 16.01
N GLY A 215 -6.41 -22.63 15.74
CA GLY A 215 -7.56 -23.51 15.64
C GLY A 215 -8.21 -23.88 16.97
N ARG A 216 -7.89 -23.23 18.10
CA ARG A 216 -8.53 -23.46 19.38
C ARG A 216 -9.85 -22.69 19.44
N ALA A 217 -10.91 -23.30 19.98
CA ALA A 217 -12.16 -22.61 20.22
C ALA A 217 -11.98 -21.53 21.30
N ILE A 218 -12.38 -20.30 21.00
CA ILE A 218 -12.22 -19.13 21.90
C ILE A 218 -13.54 -18.47 22.23
N ALA A 219 -14.57 -18.65 21.40
CA ALA A 219 -15.88 -18.04 21.54
C ALA A 219 -16.93 -18.77 20.68
N PHE A 220 -18.16 -18.29 20.76
CA PHE A 220 -19.26 -18.72 19.90
C PHE A 220 -20.03 -17.53 19.35
N GLY A 221 -20.51 -17.66 18.09
CA GLY A 221 -21.64 -16.93 17.58
C GLY A 221 -22.91 -17.78 17.68
N GLY A 222 -24.04 -17.18 17.99
CA GLY A 222 -25.30 -17.88 18.10
C GLY A 222 -26.41 -17.21 17.29
N ARG A 223 -26.96 -17.86 16.26
CA ARG A 223 -28.09 -17.37 15.49
C ARG A 223 -29.42 -17.83 16.10
N ALA A 224 -30.29 -16.89 16.44
CA ALA A 224 -31.60 -17.18 16.98
C ALA A 224 -32.47 -17.97 15.99
N MET A 225 -33.18 -18.97 16.51
CA MET A 225 -34.20 -19.71 15.77
C MET A 225 -35.55 -19.01 15.84
N ASP A 226 -35.82 -18.31 16.94
CA ASP A 226 -37.00 -17.49 17.12
C ASP A 226 -36.85 -16.16 16.39
N GLN A 227 -37.82 -15.77 15.58
CA GLN A 227 -37.84 -14.49 14.85
C GLN A 227 -38.16 -13.31 15.76
N GLU A 228 -38.78 -13.55 16.93
CA GLU A 228 -39.10 -12.50 17.89
C GLU A 228 -37.92 -12.19 18.85
N ASP A 229 -36.85 -12.97 18.77
CA ASP A 229 -35.66 -12.70 19.59
C ASP A 229 -35.03 -11.35 19.18
N LYS A 230 -34.81 -10.46 20.16
CA LYS A 230 -34.24 -9.11 19.99
C LYS A 230 -32.90 -9.10 19.25
N ALA A 231 -32.13 -10.17 19.32
CA ALA A 231 -30.83 -10.29 18.69
C ALA A 231 -30.78 -11.49 17.75
N LYS A 232 -30.93 -11.27 16.42
CA LYS A 232 -30.79 -12.30 15.39
C LYS A 232 -29.47 -13.07 15.54
N TYR A 233 -28.36 -12.36 15.81
CA TYR A 233 -27.05 -12.92 16.13
C TYR A 233 -26.59 -12.44 17.50
N LEU A 234 -26.07 -13.35 18.31
CA LEU A 234 -25.49 -13.10 19.62
C LEU A 234 -24.08 -13.71 19.65
N ASN A 235 -23.08 -12.92 20.02
CA ASN A 235 -21.72 -13.42 20.21
C ASN A 235 -21.40 -13.59 21.70
N SER A 236 -20.42 -14.45 22.02
CA SER A 236 -19.86 -14.53 23.36
C SER A 236 -19.49 -13.15 23.92
N PRO A 237 -19.61 -12.94 25.23
CA PRO A 237 -19.04 -11.78 25.87
C PRO A 237 -17.50 -11.76 25.73
N GLU A 238 -16.88 -10.60 25.97
CA GLU A 238 -15.43 -10.49 26.11
C GLU A 238 -14.93 -11.37 27.26
N THR A 239 -13.84 -12.10 27.03
CA THR A 239 -13.23 -13.02 28.00
C THR A 239 -11.70 -12.95 27.92
N GLU A 240 -10.99 -13.69 28.79
CA GLU A 240 -9.53 -13.84 28.68
C GLU A 240 -9.08 -14.51 27.37
N LEU A 241 -9.96 -15.31 26.72
CA LEU A 241 -9.69 -15.96 25.44
C LEU A 241 -10.11 -15.13 24.23
N PHE A 242 -11.13 -14.30 24.37
CA PHE A 242 -11.85 -13.69 23.29
C PHE A 242 -12.00 -12.19 23.40
N ASP A 243 -11.49 -11.49 22.42
CA ASP A 243 -11.65 -10.06 22.17
C ASP A 243 -12.25 -9.89 20.77
N LYS A 244 -13.48 -9.37 20.67
CA LYS A 244 -14.20 -9.17 19.40
C LYS A 244 -13.43 -8.28 18.45
N GLY A 245 -12.80 -7.24 18.99
CA GLY A 245 -12.04 -6.27 18.21
C GLY A 245 -10.71 -6.80 17.67
N ARG A 246 -10.29 -7.99 18.12
CA ARG A 246 -9.03 -8.64 17.73
C ARG A 246 -9.20 -10.04 17.20
N SER A 247 -10.41 -10.41 16.84
CA SER A 247 -10.72 -11.75 16.34
C SER A 247 -11.51 -11.66 15.03
N LEU A 248 -11.27 -12.62 14.13
CA LEU A 248 -12.00 -12.80 12.89
C LEU A 248 -12.51 -14.23 12.82
N TYR A 249 -13.73 -14.43 12.32
CA TYR A 249 -14.24 -15.75 12.02
C TYR A 249 -13.47 -16.38 10.87
N ASN A 250 -13.15 -17.66 10.95
CA ASN A 250 -12.41 -18.43 9.95
C ASN A 250 -10.96 -17.97 9.67
N VAL A 251 -10.32 -17.26 10.59
CA VAL A 251 -8.97 -16.71 10.36
C VAL A 251 -7.90 -17.76 10.05
N LYS A 252 -8.01 -18.97 10.64
CA LYS A 252 -7.02 -20.06 10.45
C LYS A 252 -7.01 -20.55 9.00
N ASP A 253 -8.19 -20.94 8.49
CA ASP A 253 -8.29 -21.55 7.16
C ASP A 253 -8.12 -20.50 6.05
N ALA A 254 -8.64 -19.28 6.27
CA ALA A 254 -8.43 -18.15 5.37
C ALA A 254 -6.95 -17.77 5.24
N ARG A 255 -6.18 -17.80 6.35
CA ARG A 255 -4.74 -17.58 6.30
C ARG A 255 -4.02 -18.65 5.50
N ALA A 256 -4.41 -19.91 5.67
CA ALA A 256 -3.87 -21.03 4.89
C ALA A 256 -4.20 -20.90 3.39
N ALA A 257 -5.42 -20.48 3.06
CA ALA A 257 -5.87 -20.26 1.68
C ALA A 257 -5.12 -19.09 1.02
N ALA A 258 -4.96 -17.96 1.73
CA ALA A 258 -4.19 -16.82 1.26
C ALA A 258 -2.72 -17.19 1.02
N GLY A 259 -2.12 -18.02 1.88
CA GLY A 259 -0.77 -18.57 1.67
C GLY A 259 -0.64 -19.44 0.41
N ARG A 260 -1.74 -19.99 -0.10
CA ARG A 260 -1.80 -20.70 -1.40
C ARG A 260 -2.14 -19.80 -2.58
N GLY A 261 -2.22 -18.48 -2.37
CA GLY A 261 -2.51 -17.49 -3.42
C GLY A 261 -4.00 -17.20 -3.65
N GLN A 262 -4.92 -17.69 -2.80
CA GLN A 262 -6.31 -17.29 -2.88
C GLN A 262 -6.53 -15.86 -2.34
N PRO A 263 -7.49 -15.09 -2.88
CA PRO A 263 -7.81 -13.78 -2.37
C PRO A 263 -8.37 -13.87 -0.94
N LEU A 264 -7.97 -12.93 -0.07
CA LEU A 264 -8.59 -12.76 1.23
C LEU A 264 -9.87 -11.94 1.06
N ILE A 265 -11.02 -12.54 1.39
CA ILE A 265 -12.33 -11.93 1.25
C ILE A 265 -12.89 -11.66 2.65
N VAL A 266 -13.40 -10.47 2.89
CA VAL A 266 -14.01 -10.07 4.15
C VAL A 266 -15.51 -9.90 3.93
N ALA A 267 -16.31 -10.80 4.50
CA ALA A 267 -17.77 -10.76 4.48
C ALA A 267 -18.34 -10.23 5.81
N GLU A 268 -19.64 -9.93 5.86
CA GLU A 268 -20.24 -9.36 7.06
C GLU A 268 -20.57 -10.42 8.13
N GLY A 269 -20.94 -11.64 7.74
CA GLY A 269 -21.46 -12.64 8.64
C GLY A 269 -20.91 -14.05 8.52
N TYR A 270 -21.28 -14.90 9.49
CA TYR A 270 -20.88 -16.31 9.52
C TYR A 270 -21.38 -17.09 8.31
N MET A 271 -22.64 -16.85 7.91
CA MET A 271 -23.26 -17.58 6.80
C MET A 271 -22.60 -17.24 5.47
N ASP A 272 -22.22 -15.98 5.28
CA ASP A 272 -21.56 -15.55 4.06
C ASP A 272 -20.17 -16.21 3.93
N VAL A 273 -19.41 -16.27 5.02
CA VAL A 273 -18.11 -16.98 5.04
C VAL A 273 -18.29 -18.47 4.71
N ILE A 274 -19.31 -19.12 5.29
CA ILE A 274 -19.59 -20.54 5.06
C ILE A 274 -19.99 -20.75 3.58
N ALA A 275 -20.85 -19.89 3.04
CA ALA A 275 -21.29 -19.96 1.65
C ALA A 275 -20.13 -19.72 0.66
N LEU A 276 -19.31 -18.70 0.93
CA LEU A 276 -18.11 -18.39 0.15
C LEU A 276 -17.14 -19.58 0.12
N HIS A 277 -16.83 -20.13 1.28
CA HIS A 277 -15.95 -21.30 1.40
C HIS A 277 -16.51 -22.51 0.65
N GLY A 278 -17.84 -22.78 0.79
CA GLY A 278 -18.52 -23.86 0.07
C GLY A 278 -18.50 -23.69 -1.46
N ALA A 279 -18.39 -22.44 -1.95
CA ALA A 279 -18.27 -22.11 -3.36
C ALA A 279 -16.81 -22.10 -3.87
N GLY A 280 -15.82 -22.46 -3.02
CA GLY A 280 -14.41 -22.54 -3.38
C GLY A 280 -13.57 -21.30 -3.00
N PHE A 281 -14.17 -20.27 -2.38
CA PHE A 281 -13.48 -19.09 -1.88
C PHE A 281 -13.05 -19.31 -0.41
N GLU A 282 -12.04 -20.16 -0.21
CA GLU A 282 -11.60 -20.58 1.12
C GLU A 282 -10.97 -19.44 1.95
N GLY A 283 -10.50 -18.37 1.28
CA GLY A 283 -9.92 -17.19 1.92
C GLY A 283 -10.92 -16.22 2.54
N ALA A 284 -12.16 -16.67 2.86
CA ALA A 284 -13.20 -15.82 3.42
C ALA A 284 -13.11 -15.71 4.95
N VAL A 285 -13.26 -14.49 5.49
CA VAL A 285 -13.34 -14.18 6.94
C VAL A 285 -14.49 -13.22 7.22
N ALA A 286 -14.91 -13.12 8.49
CA ALA A 286 -15.87 -12.10 8.91
C ALA A 286 -15.48 -11.46 10.25
N PRO A 287 -15.76 -10.16 10.47
CA PRO A 287 -15.75 -9.52 11.77
C PRO A 287 -16.89 -10.08 12.63
N LEU A 288 -16.78 -9.92 13.94
CA LEU A 288 -17.68 -10.61 14.88
C LEU A 288 -18.82 -9.69 15.36
N GLY A 289 -19.72 -9.31 14.43
CA GLY A 289 -20.94 -8.56 14.73
C GLY A 289 -20.74 -7.09 15.05
N THR A 290 -19.60 -6.52 14.62
CA THR A 290 -19.27 -5.09 14.74
C THR A 290 -18.58 -4.62 13.47
N ALA A 291 -18.54 -3.30 13.26
CA ALA A 291 -17.67 -2.73 12.21
C ALA A 291 -16.21 -3.19 12.41
N ILE A 292 -15.47 -3.33 11.32
CA ILE A 292 -14.06 -3.69 11.34
C ILE A 292 -13.29 -2.69 12.20
N THR A 293 -12.50 -3.19 13.16
CA THR A 293 -11.64 -2.38 14.03
C THR A 293 -10.25 -2.19 13.42
N GLU A 294 -9.47 -1.25 13.97
CA GLU A 294 -8.08 -1.05 13.59
C GLU A 294 -7.24 -2.34 13.76
N ASN A 295 -7.40 -3.05 14.89
CA ASN A 295 -6.70 -4.31 15.11
C ASN A 295 -7.07 -5.39 14.08
N GLN A 296 -8.36 -5.50 13.73
CA GLN A 296 -8.81 -6.43 12.70
C GLN A 296 -8.27 -6.05 11.33
N LEU A 297 -8.25 -4.75 10.98
CA LEU A 297 -7.68 -4.26 9.72
C LEU A 297 -6.18 -4.59 9.62
N GLN A 298 -5.42 -4.37 10.69
CA GLN A 298 -4.01 -4.75 10.75
C GLN A 298 -3.82 -6.27 10.65
N MET A 299 -4.74 -7.08 11.23
CA MET A 299 -4.71 -8.54 11.06
C MET A 299 -4.94 -8.95 9.60
N LEU A 300 -5.90 -8.32 8.92
CA LEU A 300 -6.18 -8.57 7.50
C LEU A 300 -4.95 -8.29 6.64
N TRP A 301 -4.29 -7.15 6.82
CA TRP A 301 -3.07 -6.79 6.08
C TRP A 301 -1.86 -7.69 6.36
N ARG A 302 -1.79 -8.33 7.55
CA ARG A 302 -0.79 -9.37 7.82
C ARG A 302 -1.04 -10.68 7.07
N ILE A 303 -2.27 -10.93 6.63
CA ILE A 303 -2.66 -12.12 5.88
C ILE A 303 -2.52 -11.86 4.38
N ALA A 304 -3.04 -10.74 3.90
CA ALA A 304 -2.98 -10.35 2.49
C ALA A 304 -2.80 -8.82 2.38
N PRO A 305 -1.96 -8.34 1.45
CA PRO A 305 -1.69 -6.91 1.30
C PRO A 305 -2.90 -6.12 0.80
N GLU A 306 -3.81 -6.76 0.06
CA GLU A 306 -4.98 -6.12 -0.54
C GLU A 306 -6.23 -7.01 -0.37
N PRO A 307 -6.82 -7.08 0.86
CA PRO A 307 -8.06 -7.84 1.08
C PRO A 307 -9.24 -7.20 0.35
N ILE A 308 -10.18 -8.06 -0.09
CA ILE A 308 -11.42 -7.64 -0.77
C ILE A 308 -12.55 -7.62 0.26
N ILE A 309 -13.13 -6.46 0.46
CA ILE A 309 -14.27 -6.26 1.35
C ILE A 309 -15.55 -6.45 0.53
N THR A 310 -16.33 -7.47 0.83
CA THR A 310 -17.67 -7.63 0.25
C THR A 310 -18.68 -6.87 1.10
N LEU A 311 -19.45 -6.04 0.43
CA LEU A 311 -20.44 -5.17 1.06
C LEU A 311 -21.82 -5.63 0.65
N ASP A 312 -22.71 -5.77 1.63
CA ASP A 312 -24.12 -6.01 1.33
C ASP A 312 -24.68 -4.89 0.46
N GLY A 313 -25.58 -5.24 -0.46
CA GLY A 313 -26.16 -4.31 -1.43
C GLY A 313 -27.20 -3.37 -0.80
N ASP A 314 -27.00 -2.96 0.45
CA ASP A 314 -27.91 -2.07 1.17
C ASP A 314 -27.20 -0.79 1.67
N ALA A 315 -28.00 0.15 2.19
CA ALA A 315 -27.46 1.39 2.74
C ALA A 315 -26.59 1.19 4.01
N ALA A 316 -26.71 0.06 4.70
CA ALA A 316 -25.90 -0.25 5.88
C ALA A 316 -24.51 -0.71 5.49
N GLY A 317 -24.40 -1.59 4.49
CA GLY A 317 -23.13 -2.01 3.89
C GLY A 317 -22.35 -0.82 3.31
N GLN A 318 -23.02 0.07 2.56
CA GLN A 318 -22.38 1.29 2.06
C GLN A 318 -21.81 2.15 3.20
N ARG A 319 -22.59 2.39 4.28
CA ARG A 319 -22.09 3.14 5.45
C ARG A 319 -20.95 2.43 6.15
N ALA A 320 -20.94 1.10 6.21
CA ALA A 320 -19.86 0.32 6.77
C ALA A 320 -18.56 0.50 5.96
N ALA A 321 -18.64 0.47 4.62
CA ALA A 321 -17.52 0.74 3.73
C ALA A 321 -16.91 2.13 3.96
N LEU A 322 -17.75 3.16 4.03
CA LEU A 322 -17.29 4.53 4.23
C LEU A 322 -16.57 4.71 5.57
N ARG A 323 -17.08 4.10 6.64
CA ARG A 323 -16.39 4.08 7.94
C ARG A 323 -15.05 3.34 7.86
N LEU A 324 -15.00 2.22 7.14
CA LEU A 324 -13.76 1.47 6.96
C LEU A 324 -12.71 2.26 6.18
N ILE A 325 -13.11 3.01 5.14
CA ILE A 325 -12.20 3.92 4.43
C ILE A 325 -11.61 4.96 5.40
N ASP A 326 -12.47 5.62 6.19
CA ASP A 326 -12.01 6.64 7.14
C ASP A 326 -11.07 6.06 8.22
N LEU A 327 -11.27 4.80 8.62
CA LEU A 327 -10.38 4.07 9.51
C LEU A 327 -9.05 3.70 8.83
N ALA A 328 -9.09 3.27 7.56
CA ALA A 328 -7.93 2.76 6.84
C ALA A 328 -6.96 3.86 6.38
N LEU A 329 -7.48 5.03 5.94
CA LEU A 329 -6.67 6.12 5.40
C LEU A 329 -5.44 6.49 6.26
N PRO A 330 -5.54 6.69 7.59
CA PRO A 330 -4.38 7.04 8.43
C PRO A 330 -3.42 5.87 8.68
N LEU A 331 -3.81 4.64 8.36
CA LEU A 331 -3.07 3.41 8.64
C LEU A 331 -2.41 2.81 7.40
N LEU A 332 -2.63 3.41 6.22
CA LEU A 332 -2.06 2.91 4.96
C LEU A 332 -0.53 2.96 4.99
N GLU A 333 0.07 1.85 4.59
CA GLU A 333 1.50 1.71 4.34
C GLU A 333 1.73 1.28 2.88
N ALA A 334 2.92 1.55 2.34
CA ALA A 334 3.24 1.18 0.96
C ALA A 334 3.04 -0.33 0.73
N GLY A 335 2.29 -0.68 -0.31
CA GLY A 335 1.92 -2.05 -0.63
C GLY A 335 0.66 -2.56 0.09
N GLN A 336 0.04 -1.80 0.99
CA GLN A 336 -1.22 -2.15 1.64
C GLN A 336 -2.38 -1.34 1.06
N SER A 337 -3.50 -2.00 0.79
CA SER A 337 -4.71 -1.38 0.29
C SER A 337 -5.96 -2.17 0.69
N LEU A 338 -7.12 -1.72 0.21
CA LEU A 338 -8.39 -2.42 0.27
C LEU A 338 -9.08 -2.34 -1.09
N ARG A 339 -9.77 -3.43 -1.45
CA ARG A 339 -10.73 -3.42 -2.56
C ARG A 339 -12.14 -3.63 -2.04
N PHE A 340 -13.11 -3.13 -2.77
CA PHE A 340 -14.51 -3.21 -2.38
C PHE A 340 -15.34 -3.83 -3.49
N ALA A 341 -15.96 -4.95 -3.18
CA ALA A 341 -16.91 -5.64 -4.05
C ALA A 341 -18.33 -5.35 -3.53
N VAL A 342 -19.09 -4.54 -4.24
CA VAL A 342 -20.45 -4.14 -3.86
C VAL A 342 -21.43 -5.18 -4.42
N MET A 343 -22.21 -5.83 -3.54
CA MET A 343 -23.23 -6.78 -3.96
C MET A 343 -24.39 -6.04 -4.68
N PRO A 344 -25.15 -6.74 -5.53
CA PRO A 344 -26.38 -6.20 -6.10
C PRO A 344 -27.37 -5.79 -5.00
N GLU A 345 -28.23 -4.81 -5.31
CA GLU A 345 -29.19 -4.25 -4.35
C GLU A 345 -30.02 -5.34 -3.65
N GLY A 346 -30.01 -5.31 -2.31
CA GLY A 346 -30.76 -6.24 -1.47
C GLY A 346 -30.22 -7.65 -1.38
N GLN A 347 -29.03 -7.94 -1.90
CA GLN A 347 -28.38 -9.26 -1.84
C GLN A 347 -27.16 -9.23 -0.94
N ASP A 348 -26.93 -10.35 -0.26
CA ASP A 348 -25.67 -10.69 0.41
C ASP A 348 -24.86 -11.71 -0.44
N PRO A 349 -23.61 -12.02 -0.09
CA PRO A 349 -22.80 -13.02 -0.81
C PRO A 349 -23.45 -14.41 -0.90
N ASP A 350 -24.15 -14.87 0.13
CA ASP A 350 -24.88 -16.15 0.15
C ASP A 350 -26.05 -16.12 -0.84
N ASP A 351 -26.82 -15.03 -0.88
CA ASP A 351 -27.91 -14.83 -1.82
C ASP A 351 -27.43 -14.81 -3.28
N LEU A 352 -26.35 -14.08 -3.56
CA LEU A 352 -25.74 -14.02 -4.90
C LEU A 352 -25.26 -15.41 -5.36
N LEU A 353 -24.55 -16.14 -4.48
CA LEU A 353 -24.08 -17.50 -4.78
C LEU A 353 -25.21 -18.46 -5.09
N ARG A 354 -26.31 -18.40 -4.35
CA ARG A 354 -27.49 -19.25 -4.58
C ARG A 354 -28.23 -18.89 -5.86
N ALA A 355 -28.33 -17.60 -6.18
CA ALA A 355 -29.04 -17.14 -7.35
C ALA A 355 -28.26 -17.33 -8.65
N GLN A 356 -26.97 -17.08 -8.66
CA GLN A 356 -26.16 -16.95 -9.87
C GLN A 356 -24.86 -17.79 -9.87
N GLY A 357 -24.53 -18.44 -8.76
CA GLY A 357 -23.38 -19.33 -8.62
C GLY A 357 -22.03 -18.61 -8.49
N ALA A 358 -20.97 -19.42 -8.32
CA ALA A 358 -19.61 -18.95 -8.06
C ALA A 358 -19.03 -18.05 -9.16
N GLY A 359 -19.40 -18.29 -10.43
CA GLY A 359 -18.88 -17.50 -11.55
C GLY A 359 -19.34 -16.02 -11.56
N ALA A 360 -20.54 -15.73 -11.03
CA ALA A 360 -21.02 -14.36 -10.89
C ALA A 360 -20.27 -13.63 -9.76
N LEU A 361 -20.04 -14.31 -8.66
CA LEU A 361 -19.25 -13.77 -7.55
C LEU A 361 -17.80 -13.53 -7.96
N GLN A 362 -17.17 -14.46 -8.71
CA GLN A 362 -15.80 -14.27 -9.21
C GLN A 362 -15.69 -12.99 -10.06
N LYS A 363 -16.62 -12.76 -10.98
CA LYS A 363 -16.64 -11.53 -11.80
C LYS A 363 -16.77 -10.28 -10.93
N LEU A 364 -17.56 -10.35 -9.86
CA LEU A 364 -17.71 -9.23 -8.94
C LEU A 364 -16.42 -8.95 -8.16
N LEU A 365 -15.74 -10.00 -7.69
CA LEU A 365 -14.45 -9.89 -7.01
C LEU A 365 -13.36 -9.34 -7.95
N ASP A 366 -13.35 -9.79 -9.21
CA ASP A 366 -12.40 -9.30 -10.22
C ASP A 366 -12.63 -7.81 -10.55
N SER A 367 -13.88 -7.35 -10.46
CA SER A 367 -14.26 -5.94 -10.68
C SER A 367 -14.26 -5.10 -9.41
N ALA A 368 -13.74 -5.62 -8.28
CA ALA A 368 -13.71 -4.91 -7.02
C ALA A 368 -13.00 -3.56 -7.12
N LEU A 369 -13.63 -2.51 -6.61
CA LEU A 369 -13.18 -1.14 -6.72
C LEU A 369 -12.02 -0.84 -5.76
N PRO A 370 -10.95 -0.17 -6.19
CA PRO A 370 -9.94 0.38 -5.30
C PRO A 370 -10.53 1.39 -4.32
N MET A 371 -9.93 1.50 -3.13
CA MET A 371 -10.41 2.40 -2.08
C MET A 371 -10.54 3.85 -2.52
N VAL A 372 -9.62 4.36 -3.37
CA VAL A 372 -9.68 5.73 -3.90
C VAL A 372 -10.91 5.98 -4.76
N ARG A 373 -11.37 4.97 -5.52
CA ARG A 373 -12.57 5.07 -6.36
C ARG A 373 -13.84 5.14 -5.51
N LEU A 374 -13.93 4.34 -4.45
CA LEU A 374 -15.07 4.38 -3.54
C LEU A 374 -15.08 5.68 -2.73
N LEU A 375 -13.92 6.20 -2.32
CA LEU A 375 -13.78 7.52 -1.71
C LEU A 375 -14.30 8.62 -2.65
N TRP A 376 -13.92 8.57 -3.93
CA TRP A 376 -14.41 9.50 -4.95
C TRP A 376 -15.92 9.40 -5.15
N GLN A 377 -16.46 8.19 -5.26
CA GLN A 377 -17.89 7.94 -5.42
C GLN A 377 -18.69 8.56 -4.26
N ARG A 378 -18.24 8.35 -3.02
CA ARG A 378 -18.83 8.97 -1.82
C ARG A 378 -18.96 10.47 -1.92
N GLU A 379 -17.93 11.13 -2.43
CA GLU A 379 -17.91 12.60 -2.48
C GLU A 379 -18.64 13.17 -3.69
N THR A 380 -18.96 12.36 -4.70
CA THR A 380 -19.55 12.83 -5.96
C THR A 380 -20.95 12.30 -6.23
N GLU A 381 -21.31 11.10 -5.76
CA GLU A 381 -22.59 10.47 -6.05
C GLU A 381 -23.76 11.28 -5.49
N GLY A 382 -24.77 11.50 -6.33
CA GLY A 382 -25.98 12.27 -5.98
C GLY A 382 -25.77 13.78 -5.78
N LYS A 383 -24.55 14.30 -6.03
CA LYS A 383 -24.22 15.72 -5.88
C LYS A 383 -24.13 16.41 -7.25
N VAL A 384 -24.57 17.65 -7.30
CA VAL A 384 -24.52 18.50 -8.50
C VAL A 384 -23.40 19.53 -8.33
N PHE A 385 -22.55 19.66 -9.34
CA PHE A 385 -21.36 20.54 -9.34
C PHE A 385 -21.47 21.60 -10.44
N ASP A 386 -22.55 22.37 -10.42
CA ASP A 386 -22.92 23.39 -11.42
C ASP A 386 -22.33 24.78 -11.13
N SER A 387 -21.79 25.01 -9.91
CA SER A 387 -21.16 26.27 -9.54
C SER A 387 -19.69 26.10 -9.11
N PRO A 388 -18.87 27.16 -9.22
CA PRO A 388 -17.49 27.16 -8.72
C PRO A 388 -17.40 26.82 -7.22
N GLU A 389 -18.31 27.30 -6.39
CA GLU A 389 -18.36 27.10 -4.95
C GLU A 389 -18.58 25.61 -4.62
N ARG A 390 -19.48 24.94 -5.36
CA ARG A 390 -19.74 23.50 -5.20
C ARG A 390 -18.52 22.66 -5.60
N LYS A 391 -17.82 23.07 -6.67
CA LYS A 391 -16.55 22.44 -7.07
C LYS A 391 -15.46 22.65 -6.02
N ALA A 392 -15.35 23.86 -5.47
CA ALA A 392 -14.41 24.17 -4.40
C ALA A 392 -14.72 23.37 -3.11
N ALA A 393 -16.01 23.18 -2.78
CA ALA A 393 -16.43 22.36 -1.65
C ALA A 393 -16.00 20.88 -1.81
N LEU A 394 -16.16 20.31 -3.03
CA LEU A 394 -15.66 18.97 -3.35
C LEU A 394 -14.12 18.90 -3.16
N ASP A 395 -13.40 19.87 -3.70
CA ASP A 395 -11.93 19.94 -3.59
C ASP A 395 -11.48 20.00 -2.12
N LYS A 396 -12.19 20.77 -1.29
CA LYS A 396 -11.92 20.88 0.15
C LYS A 396 -12.15 19.53 0.85
N SER A 397 -13.31 18.91 0.64
CA SER A 397 -13.65 17.62 1.24
C SER A 397 -12.62 16.53 0.91
N LEU A 398 -12.26 16.38 -0.37
CA LEU A 398 -11.28 15.41 -0.82
C LEU A 398 -9.87 15.67 -0.22
N ARG A 399 -9.43 16.94 -0.17
CA ARG A 399 -8.15 17.30 0.46
C ARG A 399 -8.12 16.96 1.94
N GLU A 400 -9.21 17.21 2.68
CA GLU A 400 -9.31 16.85 4.10
C GLU A 400 -9.16 15.35 4.30
N LYS A 401 -9.76 14.53 3.42
CA LYS A 401 -9.62 13.07 3.49
C LYS A 401 -8.22 12.58 3.14
N ILE A 402 -7.61 13.12 2.08
CA ILE A 402 -6.24 12.75 1.67
C ILE A 402 -5.22 13.13 2.75
N LYS A 403 -5.40 14.23 3.47
CA LYS A 403 -4.53 14.64 4.57
C LYS A 403 -4.45 13.61 5.72
N LEU A 404 -5.45 12.74 5.86
CA LEU A 404 -5.41 11.66 6.85
C LEU A 404 -4.35 10.61 6.54
N ILE A 405 -3.95 10.45 5.28
CA ILE A 405 -2.91 9.52 4.86
C ILE A 405 -1.56 10.01 5.40
N ARG A 406 -0.92 9.22 6.27
CA ARG A 406 0.35 9.59 6.91
C ARG A 406 1.53 9.48 5.94
N ASP A 407 1.55 8.44 5.11
CA ASP A 407 2.60 8.22 4.13
C ASP A 407 2.56 9.27 3.01
N PRO A 408 3.65 10.05 2.79
CA PRO A 408 3.68 11.11 1.79
C PRO A 408 3.56 10.60 0.34
N SER A 409 4.13 9.42 0.05
CA SER A 409 4.09 8.82 -1.29
C SER A 409 2.68 8.37 -1.65
N ILE A 410 2.02 7.63 -0.76
CA ILE A 410 0.62 7.20 -0.94
C ILE A 410 -0.28 8.44 -1.08
N ARG A 411 -0.09 9.44 -0.22
CA ARG A 411 -0.86 10.69 -0.27
C ARG A 411 -0.70 11.41 -1.61
N SER A 412 0.51 11.42 -2.19
CA SER A 412 0.78 12.00 -3.51
C SER A 412 0.05 11.26 -4.62
N HIS A 413 0.09 9.92 -4.63
CA HIS A 413 -0.59 9.10 -5.62
C HIS A 413 -2.12 9.22 -5.52
N TYR A 414 -2.70 9.26 -4.30
CA TYR A 414 -4.12 9.55 -4.11
C TYR A 414 -4.49 10.94 -4.64
N GLY A 415 -3.65 11.93 -4.40
CA GLY A 415 -3.83 13.29 -4.92
C GLY A 415 -3.82 13.34 -6.45
N GLN A 416 -2.96 12.56 -7.09
CA GLN A 416 -2.92 12.47 -8.57
C GLN A 416 -4.15 11.77 -9.13
N GLU A 417 -4.51 10.59 -8.61
CA GLU A 417 -5.70 9.85 -9.06
C GLU A 417 -6.98 10.69 -8.92
N ILE A 418 -7.12 11.43 -7.82
CA ILE A 418 -8.26 12.33 -7.62
C ILE A 418 -8.25 13.51 -8.60
N LYS A 419 -7.09 14.06 -8.97
CA LYS A 419 -6.98 15.09 -10.00
C LYS A 419 -7.46 14.56 -11.36
N ASP A 420 -7.12 13.33 -11.70
CA ASP A 420 -7.51 12.70 -12.95
C ASP A 420 -9.03 12.44 -12.99
N LEU A 421 -9.59 11.89 -11.89
CA LEU A 421 -11.04 11.71 -11.73
C LEU A 421 -11.82 13.03 -11.81
N ARG A 422 -11.29 14.09 -11.19
CA ARG A 422 -11.88 15.42 -11.26
C ARG A 422 -11.84 15.99 -12.68
N TRP A 423 -10.73 15.79 -13.39
CA TRP A 423 -10.61 16.19 -14.78
C TRP A 423 -11.67 15.51 -15.64
N ASP A 424 -11.89 14.20 -15.47
CA ASP A 424 -12.90 13.45 -16.22
C ASP A 424 -14.33 13.94 -15.89
N LEU A 425 -14.62 14.25 -14.61
CA LEU A 425 -15.93 14.74 -14.18
C LEU A 425 -16.26 16.13 -14.76
N PHE A 426 -15.28 17.04 -14.81
CA PHE A 426 -15.48 18.42 -15.24
C PHE A 426 -15.08 18.70 -16.68
N ARG A 427 -14.58 17.69 -17.41
CA ARG A 427 -14.25 17.82 -18.82
C ARG A 427 -15.49 18.22 -19.60
N PRO A 428 -15.46 19.33 -20.41
CA PRO A 428 -16.60 19.71 -21.21
C PRO A 428 -16.93 18.57 -22.18
N GLN A 429 -18.07 17.93 -21.99
CA GLN A 429 -18.61 17.03 -22.99
C GLN A 429 -18.89 17.87 -24.23
N LYS A 430 -18.09 17.73 -25.28
CA LYS A 430 -18.42 18.23 -26.60
C LYS A 430 -19.70 17.54 -27.01
N LYS A 431 -20.88 18.23 -26.84
CA LYS A 431 -22.12 17.80 -27.44
C LYS A 431 -21.83 17.61 -28.92
N ARG A 432 -21.93 16.40 -29.41
CA ARG A 432 -21.94 16.15 -30.85
C ARG A 432 -23.13 16.92 -31.37
N PRO A 433 -22.97 17.85 -32.34
CA PRO A 433 -24.13 18.47 -32.98
C PRO A 433 -24.93 17.36 -33.65
N ASP A 434 -26.23 17.26 -33.35
CA ASP A 434 -27.18 16.43 -34.06
C ASP A 434 -27.19 16.87 -35.52
N PHE A 435 -26.40 16.21 -36.35
CA PHE A 435 -26.43 16.38 -37.78
C PHE A 435 -27.66 15.61 -38.29
N ARG A 436 -28.81 16.28 -38.39
CA ARG A 436 -29.94 15.82 -39.18
C ARG A 436 -29.50 15.91 -40.64
N PRO A 437 -29.52 14.85 -41.42
CA PRO A 437 -29.24 14.93 -42.88
C PRO A 437 -30.44 15.60 -43.54
N ILE A 438 -30.25 16.83 -43.98
CA ILE A 438 -31.19 17.47 -44.93
C ILE A 438 -30.96 16.82 -46.29
N GLY A 439 -31.97 16.10 -46.75
CA GLY A 439 -31.96 15.51 -48.07
C GLY A 439 -31.99 16.59 -49.16
N GLY A 440 -31.04 16.58 -50.05
CA GLY A 440 -31.00 17.43 -51.25
C GLY A 440 -30.23 16.73 -52.37
N LYS A 441 -30.94 16.27 -53.38
CA LYS A 441 -30.40 15.70 -54.63
C LYS A 441 -29.78 16.82 -55.51
N GLY A 442 -28.62 16.56 -56.11
CA GLY A 442 -28.13 17.29 -57.25
C GLY A 442 -26.68 16.96 -57.62
N PRO A 443 -26.36 16.62 -58.88
CA PRO A 443 -25.04 16.17 -59.27
C PRO A 443 -24.15 17.33 -59.73
N GLY A 444 -22.93 17.38 -59.18
CA GLY A 444 -21.90 18.32 -59.61
C GLY A 444 -20.52 17.77 -59.48
N LYS A 445 -19.88 17.40 -60.58
CA LYS A 445 -18.45 17.03 -60.67
C LYS A 445 -17.58 18.22 -60.34
N GLY A 446 -16.75 18.13 -59.32
CA GLY A 446 -15.66 19.07 -59.03
C GLY A 446 -14.50 18.36 -58.34
N LYS A 447 -13.36 18.37 -59.01
CA LYS A 447 -12.07 17.81 -58.57
C LYS A 447 -11.49 18.60 -57.38
N GLY A 448 -10.91 17.87 -56.40
CA GLY A 448 -9.73 18.26 -55.67
C GLY A 448 -9.95 18.90 -54.28
N GLY A 449 -9.51 18.19 -53.25
CA GLY A 449 -9.35 18.70 -51.90
C GLY A 449 -9.53 17.62 -50.82
N LYS A 450 -8.46 16.88 -50.53
CA LYS A 450 -8.45 15.90 -49.43
C LYS A 450 -8.54 16.67 -48.11
N GLY A 451 -9.72 16.82 -47.53
CA GLY A 451 -9.96 17.21 -46.15
C GLY A 451 -9.87 15.97 -45.28
N SER A 452 -8.93 15.95 -44.34
CA SER A 452 -8.74 14.91 -43.34
C SER A 452 -9.94 14.87 -42.36
N PRO A 453 -10.47 13.71 -42.00
CA PRO A 453 -11.52 13.62 -40.97
C PRO A 453 -10.91 13.94 -39.61
N TRP A 454 -11.39 14.97 -38.98
CA TRP A 454 -11.11 15.25 -37.58
C TRP A 454 -11.81 14.18 -36.72
N GLY A 455 -11.00 13.32 -36.03
CA GLY A 455 -11.59 12.39 -35.07
C GLY A 455 -10.83 11.13 -34.74
N ALA A 456 -9.71 10.83 -35.41
CA ALA A 456 -8.79 9.79 -34.94
C ALA A 456 -7.64 10.45 -34.14
N PRO A 457 -7.12 9.84 -33.06
CA PRO A 457 -5.87 10.28 -32.49
C PRO A 457 -4.84 10.31 -33.60
N LEU A 458 -4.22 11.46 -33.84
CA LEU A 458 -3.14 11.56 -34.82
C LEU A 458 -2.10 10.53 -34.43
N ALA A 459 -1.84 9.58 -35.33
CA ALA A 459 -0.71 8.69 -35.16
C ALA A 459 0.54 9.57 -34.95
N PRO A 460 1.41 9.26 -33.98
CA PRO A 460 2.63 10.03 -33.77
C PRO A 460 3.38 10.17 -35.10
N LEU A 461 3.82 11.38 -35.39
CA LEU A 461 4.64 11.64 -36.59
C LEU A 461 5.83 10.69 -36.60
N ALA A 462 6.27 10.27 -37.78
CA ALA A 462 7.45 9.41 -37.91
C ALA A 462 8.68 9.99 -37.21
N SER A 463 8.83 11.32 -37.22
CA SER A 463 9.84 12.07 -36.43
C SER A 463 9.68 11.91 -34.93
N THR A 464 8.45 11.83 -34.39
CA THR A 464 8.21 11.61 -32.96
C THR A 464 8.53 10.16 -32.55
N LYS A 465 8.24 9.19 -33.42
CA LYS A 465 8.62 7.78 -33.20
C LYS A 465 10.12 7.51 -33.32
N ALA A 466 10.83 8.33 -34.07
CA ALA A 466 12.28 8.28 -34.24
C ALA A 466 13.03 9.17 -33.24
N SER A 467 12.33 9.92 -32.38
CA SER A 467 12.95 10.75 -31.35
C SER A 467 13.64 9.86 -30.31
N ALA A 468 14.91 10.14 -30.04
CA ALA A 468 15.68 9.47 -28.98
C ALA A 468 14.99 9.52 -27.61
N LEU A 469 14.17 10.56 -27.35
CA LEU A 469 13.38 10.73 -26.14
C LEU A 469 12.36 9.62 -25.87
N VAL A 470 11.85 8.96 -26.91
CA VAL A 470 10.86 7.86 -26.76
C VAL A 470 11.50 6.58 -26.19
N ALA A 471 12.81 6.43 -26.38
CA ALA A 471 13.57 5.26 -25.91
C ALA A 471 14.22 5.48 -24.52
N MET A 472 14.15 6.71 -23.96
CA MET A 472 14.78 7.07 -22.70
C MET A 472 13.83 6.82 -21.52
N SER A 473 14.40 6.51 -20.34
CA SER A 473 13.67 6.53 -19.07
C SER A 473 13.25 7.96 -18.70
N ASP A 474 12.23 8.12 -17.84
CA ASP A 474 11.76 9.45 -17.40
C ASP A 474 12.90 10.31 -16.81
N GLU A 475 13.88 9.69 -16.16
CA GLU A 475 15.01 10.38 -15.56
C GLU A 475 16.04 10.82 -16.61
N GLN A 476 16.30 10.00 -17.61
CA GLN A 476 17.14 10.36 -18.77
C GLN A 476 16.52 11.48 -19.60
N VAL A 477 15.19 11.48 -19.75
CA VAL A 477 14.46 12.59 -20.39
C VAL A 477 14.65 13.88 -19.60
N GLY A 478 14.58 13.82 -18.27
CA GLY A 478 14.82 14.97 -17.41
C GLY A 478 16.23 15.56 -17.56
N MET A 479 17.26 14.74 -17.62
CA MET A 479 18.64 15.17 -17.85
C MET A 479 18.82 15.79 -19.24
N HIS A 480 18.31 15.13 -20.28
CA HIS A 480 18.37 15.65 -21.66
C HIS A 480 17.72 17.04 -21.80
N LEU A 481 16.57 17.25 -21.16
CA LEU A 481 15.89 18.55 -21.20
C LEU A 481 16.69 19.65 -20.48
N ARG A 482 17.35 19.33 -19.36
CA ARG A 482 18.23 20.27 -18.63
C ARG A 482 19.46 20.63 -19.46
N GLU A 483 20.10 19.67 -20.09
CA GLU A 483 21.19 19.88 -21.04
C GLU A 483 20.76 20.86 -22.14
N ALA A 484 19.58 20.66 -22.74
CA ALA A 484 19.05 21.54 -23.76
C ALA A 484 18.86 22.99 -23.25
N VAL A 485 18.32 23.16 -22.04
CA VAL A 485 18.15 24.50 -21.42
C VAL A 485 19.49 25.21 -21.25
N ILE A 486 20.50 24.54 -20.69
CA ILE A 486 21.82 25.09 -20.45
C ILE A 486 22.47 25.54 -21.78
N LEU A 487 22.47 24.63 -22.76
CA LEU A 487 23.13 24.88 -24.05
C LEU A 487 22.44 26.00 -24.82
N VAL A 488 21.12 26.00 -24.91
CA VAL A 488 20.36 27.05 -25.60
C VAL A 488 20.51 28.41 -24.92
N ALA A 489 20.49 28.45 -23.58
CA ALA A 489 20.67 29.68 -22.82
C ALA A 489 22.04 30.32 -23.06
N LEU A 490 23.10 29.51 -23.18
CA LEU A 490 24.46 29.97 -23.46
C LEU A 490 24.67 30.36 -24.92
N VAL A 491 23.95 29.78 -25.88
CA VAL A 491 23.94 30.29 -27.26
C VAL A 491 23.36 31.69 -27.33
N ASP A 492 22.35 31.99 -26.54
CA ASP A 492 21.71 33.30 -26.51
C ASP A 492 22.49 34.32 -25.67
N CYS A 493 23.30 33.86 -24.69
CA CYS A 493 24.18 34.72 -23.85
C CYS A 493 25.62 34.19 -23.81
N PRO A 494 26.41 34.30 -24.90
CA PRO A 494 27.75 33.74 -24.98
C PRO A 494 28.75 34.30 -23.96
N GLN A 495 28.52 35.51 -23.49
CA GLN A 495 29.35 36.17 -22.48
C GLN A 495 29.41 35.45 -21.12
N LEU A 496 28.49 34.49 -20.89
CA LEU A 496 28.47 33.66 -19.68
C LEU A 496 29.28 32.37 -19.83
N ILE A 497 29.73 32.01 -21.04
CA ILE A 497 30.45 30.77 -21.31
C ILE A 497 31.72 30.69 -20.47
N GLU A 498 32.50 31.78 -20.39
CA GLU A 498 33.72 31.85 -19.56
C GLU A 498 33.41 31.56 -18.06
N THR A 499 32.27 32.03 -17.56
CA THR A 499 31.87 31.81 -16.17
C THR A 499 31.53 30.36 -15.90
N PHE A 500 31.00 29.63 -16.88
CA PHE A 500 30.53 28.23 -16.75
C PHE A 500 31.41 27.22 -17.51
N GLU A 501 32.61 27.60 -17.94
CA GLU A 501 33.51 26.77 -18.74
C GLU A 501 33.79 25.43 -18.09
N THR A 502 34.19 25.40 -16.82
CA THR A 502 34.44 24.17 -16.05
C THR A 502 33.20 23.29 -15.96
N GLY A 503 32.01 23.87 -15.74
CA GLY A 503 30.75 23.13 -15.68
C GLY A 503 30.37 22.52 -17.04
N LEU A 504 30.66 23.25 -18.16
CA LEU A 504 30.44 22.74 -19.50
C LEU A 504 31.42 21.62 -19.87
N GLU A 505 32.70 21.74 -19.51
CA GLU A 505 33.71 20.69 -19.71
C GLU A 505 33.31 19.38 -18.97
N GLY A 506 32.85 19.50 -17.72
CA GLY A 506 32.37 18.38 -16.93
C GLY A 506 31.00 17.83 -17.38
N MET A 507 30.26 18.57 -18.22
CA MET A 507 28.94 18.22 -18.66
C MET A 507 28.97 17.09 -19.70
N GLY A 508 28.89 15.81 -19.27
CA GLY A 508 28.69 14.67 -20.18
C GLY A 508 27.30 14.71 -20.84
N CYS A 509 27.22 14.79 -22.15
CA CYS A 509 25.96 14.78 -22.89
C CYS A 509 25.69 13.39 -23.45
N ALA A 510 24.48 12.85 -23.18
CA ALA A 510 24.07 11.57 -23.75
C ALA A 510 23.64 11.70 -25.23
N ASP A 511 23.13 12.88 -25.60
CA ASP A 511 22.74 13.18 -26.99
C ASP A 511 23.94 13.68 -27.79
N PRO A 512 24.24 13.09 -28.96
CA PRO A 512 25.35 13.54 -29.82
C PRO A 512 25.25 14.99 -30.27
N ASP A 513 24.05 15.51 -30.49
CA ASP A 513 23.85 16.91 -30.91
C ASP A 513 24.07 17.87 -29.75
N HIS A 514 23.71 17.48 -28.52
CA HIS A 514 24.05 18.23 -27.31
C HIS A 514 25.58 18.28 -27.09
N ALA A 515 26.25 17.13 -27.23
CA ALA A 515 27.72 17.07 -27.12
C ALA A 515 28.42 17.95 -28.13
N ARG A 516 27.98 17.93 -29.40
CA ARG A 516 28.53 18.79 -30.46
C ARG A 516 28.28 20.27 -30.16
N LEU A 517 27.08 20.63 -29.69
CA LEU A 517 26.75 22.01 -29.35
C LEU A 517 27.59 22.51 -28.18
N ARG A 518 27.80 21.69 -27.15
CA ARG A 518 28.70 21.99 -26.04
C ARG A 518 30.12 22.25 -26.51
N ASP A 519 30.65 21.38 -27.36
CA ASP A 519 32.01 21.51 -27.90
C ASP A 519 32.18 22.79 -28.76
N LEU A 520 31.14 23.18 -29.52
CA LEU A 520 31.13 24.44 -30.24
C LEU A 520 31.10 25.68 -29.33
N LEU A 521 30.31 25.61 -28.23
CA LEU A 521 30.26 26.65 -27.21
C LEU A 521 31.63 26.84 -26.55
N LEU A 522 32.30 25.77 -26.13
CA LEU A 522 33.65 25.83 -25.55
C LEU A 522 34.68 26.32 -26.52
N ARG A 523 34.60 25.96 -27.83
CA ARG A 523 35.59 26.36 -28.83
C ARG A 523 35.41 27.78 -29.37
N PHE A 524 34.20 28.24 -29.57
CA PHE A 524 33.88 29.47 -30.28
C PHE A 524 33.15 30.52 -29.42
N GLY A 525 32.87 30.21 -28.16
CA GLY A 525 32.14 31.09 -27.25
C GLY A 525 32.81 32.43 -27.06
N HIS A 526 34.13 32.45 -27.04
CA HIS A 526 34.96 33.69 -26.91
C HIS A 526 35.02 34.54 -28.21
N ALA A 527 34.66 33.96 -29.35
CA ALA A 527 34.75 34.66 -30.65
C ALA A 527 33.56 35.61 -30.92
N GLY A 528 32.60 35.69 -30.02
CA GLY A 528 31.42 36.54 -30.10
C GLY A 528 30.21 35.86 -30.73
N GLN A 529 29.02 36.41 -30.45
CA GLN A 529 27.72 35.79 -30.77
C GLN A 529 27.52 35.51 -32.26
N LYS A 530 28.03 36.37 -33.15
CA LYS A 530 27.85 36.21 -34.59
C LYS A 530 28.65 35.01 -35.12
N THR A 531 29.91 34.93 -34.77
CA THR A 531 30.81 33.83 -35.17
C THR A 531 30.33 32.49 -34.60
N LEU A 532 29.91 32.46 -33.33
CA LEU A 532 29.38 31.27 -32.71
C LEU A 532 28.13 30.75 -33.46
N ARG A 533 27.20 31.63 -33.82
CA ARG A 533 26.00 31.24 -34.55
C ARG A 533 26.28 30.75 -35.96
N GLU A 534 27.27 31.34 -36.66
CA GLU A 534 27.70 30.89 -37.98
C GLU A 534 28.30 29.47 -37.91
N GLU A 535 29.15 29.20 -36.91
CA GLU A 535 29.75 27.87 -36.68
C GLU A 535 28.72 26.81 -36.27
N ILE A 536 27.75 27.16 -35.43
CA ILE A 536 26.64 26.27 -35.06
C ILE A 536 25.82 25.95 -36.32
N SER A 537 25.49 26.94 -37.14
CA SER A 537 24.72 26.73 -38.37
C SER A 537 25.45 25.86 -39.38
N TYR A 538 26.78 25.99 -39.47
CA TYR A 538 27.61 25.19 -40.37
C TYR A 538 27.78 23.75 -39.91
N SER A 539 27.97 23.54 -38.58
CA SER A 539 28.36 22.25 -38.03
C SER A 539 27.15 21.36 -37.64
N LEU A 540 26.09 21.95 -37.08
CA LEU A 540 24.91 21.29 -36.58
C LEU A 540 23.65 21.48 -37.43
N GLY A 541 23.63 22.55 -38.26
CA GLY A 541 22.42 22.98 -38.94
C GLY A 541 21.51 23.81 -38.03
N TRP A 542 20.88 24.84 -38.59
CA TRP A 542 19.98 25.72 -37.84
C TRP A 542 18.70 24.99 -37.33
N GLU A 543 18.24 23.99 -38.06
CA GLU A 543 17.06 23.20 -37.68
C GLU A 543 17.21 22.45 -36.33
N THR A 544 18.42 21.98 -36.03
CA THR A 544 18.72 21.29 -34.77
C THR A 544 18.56 22.22 -33.57
N LEU A 545 19.08 23.44 -33.66
CA LEU A 545 18.95 24.44 -32.59
C LEU A 545 17.49 24.88 -32.41
N GLU A 546 16.76 25.11 -33.51
CA GLU A 546 15.35 25.45 -33.46
C GLU A 546 14.49 24.30 -32.88
N ASN A 547 14.82 23.06 -33.17
CA ASN A 547 14.16 21.88 -32.58
C ASN A 547 14.41 21.81 -31.05
N MET A 548 15.62 22.10 -30.61
CA MET A 548 15.95 22.18 -29.16
C MET A 548 15.16 23.30 -28.49
N LYS A 549 15.12 24.51 -29.06
CA LYS A 549 14.32 25.64 -28.58
C LYS A 549 12.82 25.36 -28.61
N GLY A 550 12.34 24.59 -29.58
CA GLY A 550 10.93 24.23 -29.74
C GLY A 550 10.44 23.21 -28.72
N GLN A 551 11.30 22.54 -27.97
CA GLN A 551 10.90 21.66 -26.89
C GLN A 551 10.15 22.43 -25.81
N ARG A 552 8.96 21.96 -25.43
CA ARG A 552 8.05 22.70 -24.52
C ARG A 552 8.72 23.15 -23.23
N HIS A 553 9.54 22.30 -22.62
CA HIS A 553 10.24 22.59 -21.38
C HIS A 553 11.27 23.72 -21.58
N VAL A 554 12.05 23.65 -22.65
CA VAL A 554 13.03 24.66 -23.03
C VAL A 554 12.35 25.99 -23.34
N ALA A 555 11.31 25.97 -24.18
CA ALA A 555 10.59 27.16 -24.63
C ALA A 555 9.87 27.94 -23.50
N ILE A 556 9.49 27.29 -22.39
CA ILE A 556 8.82 27.95 -21.24
C ILE A 556 9.83 28.55 -20.25
N THR A 557 11.11 28.23 -20.34
CA THR A 557 12.13 28.67 -19.39
C THR A 557 12.31 30.21 -19.46
N PRO A 558 12.26 30.92 -18.31
CA PRO A 558 12.21 32.38 -18.29
C PRO A 558 13.39 33.06 -19.01
N CYS A 559 14.61 32.56 -18.89
CA CYS A 559 15.79 33.12 -19.57
C CYS A 559 15.73 32.96 -21.09
N ILE A 560 15.09 31.90 -21.61
CA ILE A 560 14.93 31.67 -23.06
C ILE A 560 13.78 32.50 -23.62
N ARG A 561 12.74 32.78 -22.82
CA ARG A 561 11.65 33.69 -23.20
C ARG A 561 12.08 35.15 -23.27
N ASN A 562 13.03 35.54 -22.42
CA ASN A 562 13.56 36.92 -22.35
C ASN A 562 15.05 36.92 -22.69
N PRO A 563 15.41 36.63 -23.94
CA PRO A 563 16.81 36.61 -24.35
C PRO A 563 17.46 37.97 -24.16
N GLY A 564 18.61 38.03 -23.45
CA GLY A 564 19.33 39.25 -23.14
C GLY A 564 19.35 39.65 -21.66
N ASN A 565 18.57 39.02 -20.80
CA ASN A 565 18.70 39.18 -19.35
C ASN A 565 19.81 38.25 -18.82
N VAL A 566 21.03 38.82 -18.75
CA VAL A 566 22.26 38.11 -18.41
C VAL A 566 22.20 37.50 -17.01
N GLU A 567 21.67 38.25 -16.04
CA GLU A 567 21.61 37.80 -14.65
C GLU A 567 20.62 36.62 -14.47
N MET A 568 19.44 36.71 -15.08
CA MET A 568 18.49 35.61 -15.10
C MET A 568 19.08 34.36 -15.79
N THR A 569 19.79 34.55 -16.91
CA THR A 569 20.46 33.45 -17.61
C THR A 569 21.53 32.83 -16.73
N ARG A 570 22.33 33.64 -16.04
CA ARG A 570 23.38 33.19 -15.11
C ARG A 570 22.81 32.31 -13.99
N LEU A 571 21.74 32.77 -13.34
CA LEU A 571 21.09 32.04 -12.27
C LEU A 571 20.47 30.71 -12.78
N THR A 572 19.76 30.74 -13.92
CA THR A 572 19.16 29.54 -14.51
C THR A 572 20.24 28.54 -14.90
N VAL A 573 21.32 28.93 -15.55
CA VAL A 573 22.39 28.01 -15.96
C VAL A 573 23.08 27.41 -14.74
N ALA A 574 23.37 28.22 -13.69
CA ALA A 574 23.97 27.74 -12.45
C ALA A 574 23.07 26.70 -11.75
N GLU A 575 21.79 26.98 -11.68
CA GLU A 575 20.80 26.07 -11.06
C GLU A 575 20.65 24.76 -11.84
N GLU A 576 20.50 24.82 -13.16
CA GLU A 576 20.32 23.62 -13.97
C GLU A 576 21.60 22.77 -14.07
N LEU A 577 22.81 23.38 -14.04
CA LEU A 577 24.09 22.67 -13.91
C LEU A 577 24.16 21.94 -12.56
N ALA A 578 23.87 22.62 -11.46
CA ALA A 578 23.90 21.99 -10.13
C ALA A 578 22.92 20.79 -10.01
N LYS A 579 21.72 20.91 -10.60
CA LYS A 579 20.75 19.83 -10.66
C LYS A 579 21.22 18.66 -11.52
N LEU A 580 21.89 18.96 -12.63
CA LEU A 580 22.42 17.96 -13.55
C LEU A 580 23.57 17.18 -12.90
N ASP A 581 24.50 17.88 -12.25
CA ASP A 581 25.64 17.27 -11.56
C ASP A 581 25.18 16.41 -10.37
N ALA A 582 24.24 16.91 -9.58
CA ALA A 582 23.68 16.15 -8.46
C ALA A 582 22.92 14.88 -8.91
N ALA A 583 22.19 14.95 -10.03
CA ALA A 583 21.51 13.77 -10.60
C ALA A 583 22.51 12.74 -11.15
N ARG A 584 23.59 13.19 -11.77
CA ARG A 584 24.65 12.30 -12.29
C ARG A 584 25.43 11.67 -11.18
N GLY A 585 25.87 12.44 -10.17
CA GLY A 585 26.56 11.90 -9.03
C GLY A 585 25.76 10.83 -8.31
N LEU A 586 24.44 10.99 -8.18
CA LEU A 586 23.58 9.97 -7.62
C LEU A 586 23.52 8.70 -8.50
N ASN A 587 23.44 8.85 -9.81
CA ASN A 587 23.40 7.70 -10.73
C ASN A 587 24.74 6.95 -10.79
N GLU A 588 25.87 7.63 -10.70
CA GLU A 588 27.21 7.04 -10.60
C GLU A 588 27.36 6.25 -9.29
N GLU A 589 26.95 6.83 -8.16
CA GLU A 589 26.97 6.12 -6.87
C GLU A 589 26.03 4.92 -6.84
N ILE A 590 24.87 4.99 -7.51
CA ILE A 590 23.96 3.85 -7.67
C ILE A 590 24.62 2.76 -8.52
N ALA A 591 25.30 3.12 -9.62
CA ALA A 591 25.97 2.18 -10.51
C ALA A 591 27.14 1.47 -9.78
N GLU A 592 27.98 2.24 -9.07
CA GLU A 592 29.05 1.70 -8.24
C GLU A 592 28.50 0.79 -7.11
N ALA A 593 27.42 1.22 -6.45
CA ALA A 593 26.78 0.43 -5.42
C ALA A 593 26.21 -0.91 -5.96
N VAL A 594 25.68 -0.91 -7.19
CA VAL A 594 25.18 -2.14 -7.86
C VAL A 594 26.35 -3.08 -8.20
N GLU A 595 27.52 -2.55 -8.63
CA GLU A 595 28.73 -3.34 -8.84
C GLU A 595 29.29 -3.88 -7.52
N ASP A 596 29.30 -3.08 -6.46
CA ASP A 596 29.76 -3.47 -5.13
C ASP A 596 28.79 -4.42 -4.40
N LEU A 597 27.48 -4.46 -4.77
CA LEU A 597 26.52 -5.46 -4.27
C LEU A 597 26.90 -6.92 -4.65
N SER A 598 27.82 -7.12 -5.58
CA SER A 598 28.45 -8.42 -5.82
C SER A 598 29.57 -8.75 -4.82
N GLY A 599 29.95 -7.79 -3.95
CA GLY A 599 30.92 -7.89 -2.85
C GLY A 599 30.28 -7.73 -1.45
N PRO A 600 31.06 -7.78 -0.36
CA PRO A 600 30.54 -7.49 0.97
C PRO A 600 30.11 -6.01 1.05
N ALA A 601 28.86 -5.77 1.45
CA ALA A 601 28.32 -4.42 1.61
C ALA A 601 29.20 -3.60 2.58
N ASP A 602 29.82 -2.53 2.08
CA ASP A 602 30.63 -1.60 2.86
C ASP A 602 29.74 -0.45 3.39
N GLU A 603 29.91 -0.09 4.67
CA GLU A 603 29.25 1.09 5.26
C GLU A 603 29.56 2.37 4.46
N GLY A 604 30.75 2.45 3.83
CA GLY A 604 31.16 3.53 2.95
C GLY A 604 30.23 3.71 1.76
N VAL A 605 29.76 2.64 1.13
CA VAL A 605 28.81 2.68 -0.01
C VAL A 605 27.46 3.23 0.44
N THR A 606 26.96 2.79 1.58
CA THR A 606 25.67 3.25 2.13
C THR A 606 25.73 4.74 2.48
N TRP A 607 26.86 5.19 3.05
CA TRP A 607 27.07 6.60 3.37
C TRP A 607 27.15 7.47 2.11
N ARG A 608 27.95 7.07 1.10
CA ARG A 608 28.09 7.78 -0.18
C ARG A 608 26.74 7.90 -0.90
N LEU A 609 25.98 6.80 -1.01
CA LEU A 609 24.61 6.82 -1.56
C LEU A 609 23.68 7.76 -0.81
N SER A 610 23.75 7.78 0.52
CA SER A 610 22.94 8.67 1.35
C SER A 610 23.30 10.14 1.12
N GLU A 611 24.59 10.49 1.00
CA GLU A 611 25.04 11.85 0.73
C GLU A 611 24.71 12.30 -0.70
N ALA A 612 24.89 11.43 -1.70
CA ALA A 612 24.49 11.71 -3.08
C ALA A 612 22.96 11.91 -3.20
N ALA A 613 22.17 11.10 -2.53
CA ALA A 613 20.70 11.25 -2.49
C ALA A 613 20.29 12.56 -1.81
N ARG A 614 20.96 12.95 -0.72
CA ARG A 614 20.74 14.26 -0.05
C ARG A 614 21.09 15.43 -0.93
N ALA A 615 22.22 15.37 -1.65
CA ALA A 615 22.64 16.39 -2.58
C ALA A 615 21.65 16.57 -3.72
N ALA A 616 21.15 15.46 -4.29
CA ALA A 616 20.12 15.48 -5.31
C ALA A 616 18.78 16.05 -4.79
N ASP A 617 18.38 15.73 -3.55
CA ASP A 617 17.17 16.27 -2.94
C ASP A 617 17.32 17.77 -2.61
N MET A 618 18.46 18.21 -2.12
CA MET A 618 18.74 19.63 -1.90
C MET A 618 18.74 20.42 -3.21
N ALA A 619 19.35 19.91 -4.27
CA ALA A 619 19.35 20.56 -5.58
C ALA A 619 17.93 20.67 -6.17
N ARG A 620 17.04 19.69 -5.87
CA ARG A 620 15.62 19.76 -6.26
C ARG A 620 14.82 20.78 -5.44
N ARG A 621 15.17 20.99 -4.16
CA ARG A 621 14.45 21.91 -3.25
C ARG A 621 14.83 23.37 -3.47
N SER A 622 16.01 23.67 -3.95
CA SER A 622 16.46 25.07 -4.19
C SER A 622 15.52 25.83 -5.12
N ALA A 623 14.80 25.14 -6.01
CA ALA A 623 13.75 25.73 -6.85
C ALA A 623 12.42 26.04 -6.14
N GLN A 624 12.21 25.53 -4.91
CA GLN A 624 10.98 25.74 -4.13
C GLN A 624 11.15 26.74 -2.98
N GLU A 625 12.38 27.03 -2.57
CA GLU A 625 12.68 27.93 -1.45
C GLU A 625 12.85 29.41 -1.83
N ASP A 626 12.93 29.73 -3.12
CA ASP A 626 12.89 31.12 -3.60
C ASP A 626 11.52 31.82 -3.45
N ASN A 627 10.59 31.22 -2.73
CA ASN A 627 9.35 31.83 -2.28
C ASN A 627 9.50 32.62 -0.96
N ASN A 628 10.67 33.05 -0.59
CA ASN A 628 10.89 34.04 0.48
C ASN A 628 10.72 35.51 -0.04
N GLY A 629 9.85 35.71 -1.03
CA GLY A 629 9.30 37.02 -1.33
C GLY A 629 8.56 37.57 -0.10
N GLU A 630 8.89 38.78 0.35
CA GLU A 630 8.10 39.47 1.38
C GLU A 630 6.69 39.72 0.82
N PHE A 631 5.70 38.98 1.32
CA PHE A 631 4.31 39.13 0.88
C PHE A 631 3.57 40.14 1.76
N ASP A 632 2.99 41.17 1.15
CA ASP A 632 2.01 42.03 1.79
C ASP A 632 0.62 41.46 1.64
N VAL A 633 -0.17 41.52 2.71
CA VAL A 633 -1.57 41.10 2.69
C VAL A 633 -2.41 42.34 2.29
N GLY A 634 -3.07 42.28 1.14
CA GLY A 634 -4.01 43.32 0.70
C GLY A 634 -5.29 43.37 1.56
N ASP A 635 -6.03 44.47 1.52
CA ASP A 635 -7.29 44.70 2.27
C ASP A 635 -8.37 43.63 1.96
N ASN A 636 -8.21 42.88 0.89
CA ASN A 636 -9.07 41.76 0.48
C ASN A 636 -8.58 40.39 1.00
N GLY A 637 -7.52 40.34 1.83
CA GLY A 637 -6.95 39.12 2.40
C GLY A 637 -6.10 38.30 1.43
N MET A 638 -5.81 38.76 0.22
CA MET A 638 -4.91 38.10 -0.71
C MET A 638 -3.45 38.51 -0.43
N THR A 639 -2.55 37.54 -0.41
CA THR A 639 -1.11 37.76 -0.36
C THR A 639 -0.61 38.13 -1.76
N MET A 640 0.08 39.24 -1.87
CA MET A 640 0.70 39.74 -3.09
C MET A 640 2.17 40.01 -2.84
N ASP A 641 3.02 39.67 -3.80
CA ASP A 641 4.44 39.95 -3.72
C ASP A 641 4.67 41.50 -3.62
N ARG A 642 5.57 41.93 -2.74
CA ARG A 642 5.82 43.33 -2.44
C ARG A 642 6.37 44.10 -3.67
N ASP A 643 7.15 43.43 -4.51
CA ASP A 643 7.69 44.00 -5.72
C ASP A 643 6.61 44.10 -6.82
N GLU A 644 5.73 43.12 -6.95
CA GLU A 644 4.55 43.19 -7.84
C GLU A 644 3.58 44.29 -7.40
N ARG A 645 3.38 44.48 -6.09
CA ARG A 645 2.53 45.54 -5.55
C ARG A 645 3.12 46.92 -5.84
N SER A 646 4.43 47.09 -5.63
CA SER A 646 5.10 48.37 -5.93
C SER A 646 5.09 48.71 -7.42
N ALA A 647 5.23 47.68 -8.29
CA ALA A 647 5.13 47.87 -9.76
C ALA A 647 3.70 48.21 -10.18
N LEU A 648 2.69 47.58 -9.57
CA LEU A 648 1.28 47.89 -9.82
C LEU A 648 0.92 49.33 -9.37
N ASP A 649 1.37 49.73 -8.18
CA ASP A 649 1.14 51.09 -7.65
C ASP A 649 1.83 52.16 -8.49
N ALA A 650 3.04 51.88 -8.99
CA ALA A 650 3.74 52.74 -9.95
C ALA A 650 2.96 52.85 -11.27
N LEU A 651 2.42 51.76 -11.76
CA LEU A 651 1.63 51.70 -13.00
C LEU A 651 0.30 52.45 -12.85
N LEU A 652 -0.39 52.28 -11.70
CA LEU A 652 -1.62 53.00 -11.36
C LEU A 652 -1.37 54.52 -11.20
N GLY A 653 -0.22 54.92 -10.67
CA GLY A 653 0.21 56.31 -10.57
C GLY A 653 0.45 57.00 -11.91
N THR A 654 0.73 56.26 -12.99
CA THR A 654 0.86 56.78 -14.36
C THR A 654 -0.45 56.97 -15.09
N ILE A 655 -1.55 56.40 -14.61
CA ILE A 655 -2.87 56.52 -15.23
C ILE A 655 -3.50 57.84 -14.78
N LYS A 656 -3.39 58.88 -15.60
CA LYS A 656 -4.12 60.13 -15.42
C LYS A 656 -5.57 59.99 -15.96
N TYR A 657 -6.55 59.96 -15.07
CA TYR A 657 -7.95 60.06 -15.43
C TYR A 657 -8.31 61.53 -15.78
N GLU A 658 -8.42 61.86 -17.05
CA GLU A 658 -9.07 63.09 -17.45
C GLU A 658 -10.61 62.87 -17.34
N LYS A 659 -11.23 63.54 -16.35
CA LYS A 659 -12.70 63.66 -16.30
C LYS A 659 -13.18 64.44 -17.53
N SER A 660 -13.76 63.79 -18.50
CA SER A 660 -14.51 64.47 -19.56
C SER A 660 -15.65 65.27 -18.95
N LYS A 661 -15.59 66.60 -19.02
CA LYS A 661 -16.73 67.50 -18.72
C LYS A 661 -17.81 67.18 -19.71
N GLY A 662 -18.88 66.53 -19.27
CA GLY A 662 -20.13 66.41 -20.02
C GLY A 662 -20.74 67.78 -20.25
N ARG A 663 -21.00 68.08 -21.51
CA ARG A 663 -21.85 69.21 -21.93
C ARG A 663 -23.30 68.82 -21.81
N GLY A 664 -24.10 69.70 -21.20
CA GLY A 664 -25.57 69.89 -21.43
C GLY A 664 -26.45 69.14 -20.50
#